data_7911242f5ec8a2c02b1ff7505f0fd233
#
_entry.id   7911242f5ec8a2c02b1ff7505f0fd233
#
_cell.length_a   1.000
_cell.length_b   1.000
_cell.length_c   1.000
_cell.angle_alpha   90.00
_cell.angle_beta   90.00
_cell.angle_gamma   90.00
#
_symmetry.space_group_name_H-M   'P 1'
#
loop_
_entity.id
_entity.type
_entity.pdbx_description
1 polymer ?
#
loop_
_entity_poly.entity_id
_entity_poly.type
_entity_poly.pdbx_seq_one_letter_code
_entity_poly.pdbx_strand_id
1 'polypeptide(L)'
;MTSNYLMKTCTLILNRSKLWFAGSVVLAIALSKISASETLWSLKPLVRPALPQPSITNESNNPIDWFVDHMQVQQGLKPSPRASHRQLLRRVFNDVWGLPPLYEDLEWLNETGMEKGWAQLVDRLLGSPHYGERWARHWMDVIHFAETHGHDEDAPREHAWPYRDYLIRSLNNDKPYAQFAQEQIAGDAMHPGNAESLIGTGFLAAGPWDESSQMGIQDGTLDKKVAQYLDRDDMITTTMSTFLGLTVHCARCHDHKFDPISIEDYYSLQAVFAGVDRNNRPFDRDNDIHQKRQTLLSQKTDLLADRYPESELLNQHAKTRVDRWTESRQSVLDRWTFSVPDFTEETASKASFQPKDHSLFFPKPASNQGLLAWTFTSPYTKPTGIQLEVLPDDRLPHQGPGWASNGNFRLSEFKVFSRPAPTAPWVQVQLQQPQNDFSEHTTSVRYLIDNDDKTTWGILPQTGTAHRSFFEISPETLIQEGGQIKIELQHHHKEALWIGRCRVSLTDAARQDIQPFLAAELAKAFSTPEDQRTRVQQLTLSRHATLEHWNQKLNELPPSSQVYAATSFFHSAGNFKPSLGPREVRKLIRGDIQSPREIMLPGALSQLKDIPWNPGERELSQESERRLTLAEWISHPRNGLFWRTMANRIWQHHFGSPLAGTPNDLGHSGQAPTHPELLDWLACELRDSNGSLKHLHRLILNSSTYQQSATFRDAAAKIDASNQYYWRMSPRRLDAESFRDTLLALSQDLATEMGGPSVKQFNMRPGIHVTPIVDYKGFAPGESAMTRRSIYRFLFRTLPDPFMQAMDCPDASSWTPKRTVSMGPLQALALMNDEFVIHMSQRLSETLIKDHARVPSSITALFHKALLRDPTPEEILLFSEYTSQHSLANACRFLFNSNAFMFIE
;
A
#
# COMPACT_ATOMS: atom_id res chain seq x y z
N MET A 1 48.84 -28.75 53.32
CA MET A 1 47.50 -28.70 53.95
C MET A 1 46.46 -27.87 53.18
N THR A 2 46.67 -27.65 51.88
CA THR A 2 45.80 -26.84 51.05
C THR A 2 44.99 -27.60 49.92
N SER A 3 45.25 -28.94 49.82
CA SER A 3 44.56 -29.71 48.74
C SER A 3 43.29 -30.41 49.20
N ASN A 4 43.03 -30.57 50.49
CA ASN A 4 41.85 -31.29 50.97
C ASN A 4 40.61 -30.43 51.26
N TYR A 5 40.76 -29.10 51.22
CA TYR A 5 39.62 -28.19 51.40
C TYR A 5 38.85 -27.92 50.11
N LEU A 6 39.53 -27.93 48.98
CA LEU A 6 38.93 -27.70 47.65
C LEU A 6 38.07 -28.92 47.16
N MET A 7 38.44 -30.14 47.52
CA MET A 7 37.68 -31.32 47.14
C MET A 7 36.32 -31.48 47.92
N LYS A 8 36.25 -31.05 49.19
CA LYS A 8 35.02 -31.09 49.95
C LYS A 8 34.04 -30.01 49.55
N THR A 9 34.52 -28.87 49.11
CA THR A 9 33.66 -27.78 48.64
C THR A 9 33.09 -28.05 47.24
N CYS A 10 33.84 -28.69 46.32
CA CYS A 10 33.32 -29.12 45.02
C CYS A 10 32.29 -30.21 45.12
N THR A 11 32.40 -31.16 46.07
CA THR A 11 31.42 -32.26 46.22
C THR A 11 30.11 -31.77 46.84
N LEU A 12 30.14 -30.72 47.69
CA LEU A 12 28.91 -30.09 48.20
C LEU A 12 28.22 -29.21 47.16
N ILE A 13 28.96 -28.55 46.26
CA ILE A 13 28.37 -27.76 45.18
C ILE A 13 27.76 -28.70 44.09
N LEU A 14 28.41 -29.82 43.77
CA LEU A 14 27.90 -30.81 42.81
C LEU A 14 26.65 -31.55 43.32
N ASN A 15 26.49 -31.77 44.63
CA ASN A 15 25.29 -32.38 45.20
C ASN A 15 24.12 -31.37 45.31
N ARG A 16 24.39 -30.06 45.51
CA ARG A 16 23.36 -29.04 45.48
C ARG A 16 22.87 -28.77 44.04
N SER A 17 23.76 -28.83 43.05
CA SER A 17 23.35 -28.68 41.65
C SER A 17 22.50 -29.86 41.14
N LYS A 18 22.79 -31.09 41.61
CA LYS A 18 21.95 -32.27 41.27
C LYS A 18 20.57 -32.21 41.92
N LEU A 19 20.42 -31.67 43.13
CA LEU A 19 19.12 -31.44 43.78
C LEU A 19 18.32 -30.30 43.10
N TRP A 20 19.01 -29.25 42.64
CA TRP A 20 18.37 -28.20 41.85
C TRP A 20 17.98 -28.65 40.44
N PHE A 21 18.79 -29.46 39.76
CA PHE A 21 18.46 -30.05 38.47
C PHE A 21 17.33 -31.07 38.58
N ALA A 22 17.31 -31.91 39.64
CA ALA A 22 16.21 -32.85 39.89
C ALA A 22 14.89 -32.12 40.27
N GLY A 23 14.97 -31.06 41.08
CA GLY A 23 13.84 -30.19 41.38
C GLY A 23 13.31 -29.43 40.16
N SER A 24 14.18 -28.90 39.30
CA SER A 24 13.81 -28.21 38.05
C SER A 24 13.24 -29.16 36.99
N VAL A 25 13.75 -30.39 36.91
CA VAL A 25 13.22 -31.43 36.00
C VAL A 25 11.87 -31.96 36.51
N VAL A 26 11.69 -32.14 37.83
CA VAL A 26 10.38 -32.53 38.40
C VAL A 26 9.34 -31.40 38.28
N LEU A 27 9.77 -30.14 38.44
CA LEU A 27 8.92 -28.96 38.18
C LEU A 27 8.60 -28.80 36.68
N ALA A 28 9.57 -29.04 35.79
CA ALA A 28 9.37 -29.06 34.36
C ALA A 28 8.47 -30.24 33.91
N ILE A 29 8.60 -31.39 34.49
CA ILE A 29 7.72 -32.57 34.25
C ILE A 29 6.35 -32.38 34.91
N ALA A 30 6.25 -31.64 36.02
CA ALA A 30 4.96 -31.26 36.61
C ALA A 30 4.25 -30.18 35.83
N LEU A 31 5.01 -29.24 35.21
CA LEU A 31 4.48 -28.23 34.29
C LEU A 31 4.17 -28.84 32.90
N SER A 32 4.82 -29.93 32.49
CA SER A 32 4.51 -30.62 31.23
C SER A 32 3.31 -31.59 31.36
N LYS A 33 2.78 -31.82 32.56
CA LYS A 33 1.53 -32.49 32.81
C LYS A 33 0.36 -31.56 33.10
N ILE A 34 0.44 -30.29 32.71
CA ILE A 34 -0.75 -29.49 32.47
C ILE A 34 -1.41 -30.09 31.24
N SER A 35 -2.40 -30.84 31.53
CA SER A 35 -3.23 -31.64 30.65
C SER A 35 -3.50 -31.00 29.27
N ALA A 36 -3.03 -31.69 28.25
CA ALA A 36 -3.46 -31.48 26.85
C ALA A 36 -4.89 -31.98 26.63
N SER A 37 -5.89 -31.53 27.39
CA SER A 37 -7.27 -31.96 27.18
C SER A 37 -8.36 -30.92 27.41
N GLU A 38 -8.03 -29.69 27.78
CA GLU A 38 -9.07 -28.63 27.72
C GLU A 38 -8.96 -27.90 26.39
N THR A 39 -10.00 -28.04 25.57
CA THR A 39 -10.15 -27.27 24.35
C THR A 39 -10.03 -25.76 24.70
N LEU A 40 -9.10 -25.06 24.08
CA LEU A 40 -8.91 -23.62 24.26
C LEU A 40 -10.26 -22.90 24.21
N TRP A 41 -10.54 -22.05 25.19
CA TRP A 41 -11.85 -21.39 25.34
C TRP A 41 -12.30 -20.69 24.06
N SER A 42 -11.38 -20.04 23.35
CA SER A 42 -11.65 -19.27 22.13
C SER A 42 -11.98 -20.15 20.92
N LEU A 43 -11.54 -21.41 20.90
CA LEU A 43 -11.85 -22.39 19.85
C LEU A 43 -13.18 -23.15 20.09
N LYS A 44 -13.81 -22.97 21.26
CA LYS A 44 -15.15 -23.55 21.50
C LYS A 44 -16.17 -22.94 20.53
N PRO A 45 -17.13 -23.73 20.05
CA PRO A 45 -18.23 -23.23 19.23
C PRO A 45 -18.90 -22.01 19.85
N LEU A 46 -19.24 -21.02 19.03
CA LEU A 46 -19.95 -19.83 19.49
C LEU A 46 -21.44 -20.18 19.68
N VAL A 47 -21.85 -20.24 20.93
CA VAL A 47 -23.22 -20.53 21.34
C VAL A 47 -23.78 -19.31 22.10
N ARG A 48 -25.01 -18.89 21.75
CA ARG A 48 -25.65 -17.76 22.45
C ARG A 48 -25.91 -18.14 23.92
N PRO A 49 -25.31 -17.44 24.89
CA PRO A 49 -25.57 -17.68 26.29
C PRO A 49 -26.99 -17.30 26.71
N ALA A 50 -27.53 -18.00 27.71
CA ALA A 50 -28.75 -17.57 28.37
C ALA A 50 -28.53 -16.25 29.08
N LEU A 51 -29.52 -15.35 29.05
CA LEU A 51 -29.46 -14.10 29.76
C LEU A 51 -29.52 -14.37 31.28
N PRO A 52 -28.58 -13.85 32.08
CA PRO A 52 -28.64 -13.94 33.53
C PRO A 52 -29.86 -13.17 34.04
N GLN A 53 -30.39 -13.58 35.20
CA GLN A 53 -31.44 -12.84 35.85
C GLN A 53 -30.87 -11.53 36.40
N PRO A 54 -31.45 -10.37 36.08
CA PRO A 54 -31.01 -9.11 36.66
C PRO A 54 -31.21 -9.11 38.18
N SER A 55 -30.32 -8.43 38.91
CA SER A 55 -30.52 -8.23 40.34
C SER A 55 -31.77 -7.37 40.59
N ILE A 56 -32.33 -7.46 41.81
CA ILE A 56 -33.53 -6.70 42.21
C ILE A 56 -33.32 -5.18 42.10
N THR A 57 -32.06 -4.74 42.09
CA THR A 57 -31.69 -3.31 42.02
C THR A 57 -31.37 -2.87 40.56
N ASN A 58 -31.36 -3.78 39.59
CA ASN A 58 -31.08 -3.46 38.21
C ASN A 58 -32.37 -3.26 37.40
N GLU A 59 -32.71 -1.99 37.13
CA GLU A 59 -33.91 -1.59 36.37
C GLU A 59 -33.64 -1.52 34.86
N SER A 60 -32.41 -1.83 34.40
CA SER A 60 -32.06 -1.78 32.97
C SER A 60 -32.69 -2.91 32.19
N ASN A 61 -33.19 -2.58 30.99
CA ASN A 61 -33.65 -3.56 29.99
C ASN A 61 -32.55 -4.00 29.02
N ASN A 62 -31.32 -3.52 29.19
CA ASN A 62 -30.21 -3.84 28.31
C ASN A 62 -29.49 -5.11 28.81
N PRO A 63 -29.41 -6.17 27.98
CA PRO A 63 -28.74 -7.42 28.36
C PRO A 63 -27.28 -7.27 28.81
N ILE A 64 -26.55 -6.29 28.27
CA ILE A 64 -25.16 -6.00 28.71
C ILE A 64 -25.12 -5.75 30.20
N ASP A 65 -26.07 -4.94 30.72
CA ASP A 65 -26.14 -4.57 32.12
C ASP A 65 -26.46 -5.79 33.00
N TRP A 66 -27.19 -6.77 32.51
CA TRP A 66 -27.48 -8.01 33.25
C TRP A 66 -26.25 -8.87 33.43
N PHE A 67 -25.42 -9.04 32.36
CA PHE A 67 -24.16 -9.76 32.44
C PHE A 67 -23.16 -9.09 33.39
N VAL A 68 -23.03 -7.76 33.30
CA VAL A 68 -22.11 -6.99 34.16
C VAL A 68 -22.59 -7.02 35.62
N ASP A 69 -23.87 -6.79 35.86
CA ASP A 69 -24.49 -6.82 37.17
C ASP A 69 -24.33 -8.20 37.84
N HIS A 70 -24.56 -9.28 37.09
CA HIS A 70 -24.35 -10.65 37.58
C HIS A 70 -22.94 -10.86 38.15
N MET A 71 -21.92 -10.43 37.43
CA MET A 71 -20.53 -10.53 37.86
C MET A 71 -20.23 -9.58 39.03
N GLN A 72 -20.75 -8.37 39.03
CA GLN A 72 -20.60 -7.42 40.16
C GLN A 72 -21.20 -7.95 41.46
N VAL A 73 -22.41 -8.51 41.39
CA VAL A 73 -23.06 -9.10 42.57
C VAL A 73 -22.23 -10.24 43.14
N GLN A 74 -21.69 -11.14 42.28
CA GLN A 74 -20.80 -12.22 42.73
C GLN A 74 -19.56 -11.72 43.48
N GLN A 75 -19.05 -10.55 43.09
CA GLN A 75 -17.87 -9.93 43.70
C GLN A 75 -18.21 -8.97 44.85
N GLY A 76 -19.49 -8.79 45.20
CA GLY A 76 -19.93 -7.83 46.22
C GLY A 76 -19.76 -6.36 45.81
N LEU A 77 -19.70 -6.11 44.50
CA LEU A 77 -19.59 -4.76 43.93
C LEU A 77 -20.97 -4.19 43.58
N LYS A 78 -21.03 -2.88 43.47
CA LYS A 78 -22.22 -2.14 43.00
C LYS A 78 -21.80 -1.19 41.88
N PRO A 79 -22.63 -0.98 40.86
CA PRO A 79 -22.34 0.00 39.83
C PRO A 79 -22.23 1.42 40.38
N SER A 80 -21.51 2.28 39.67
CA SER A 80 -21.53 3.73 39.95
C SER A 80 -22.81 4.36 39.42
N PRO A 81 -23.25 5.50 39.98
CA PRO A 81 -24.40 6.23 39.45
C PRO A 81 -24.13 6.68 38.01
N ARG A 82 -25.20 7.06 37.30
CA ARG A 82 -25.10 7.64 35.97
C ARG A 82 -24.23 8.90 35.97
N ALA A 83 -23.42 9.09 34.96
CA ALA A 83 -22.61 10.27 34.72
C ALA A 83 -23.50 11.49 34.37
N SER A 84 -22.99 12.69 34.54
CA SER A 84 -23.69 13.92 34.12
C SER A 84 -23.79 13.98 32.56
N HIS A 85 -24.78 14.75 32.06
CA HIS A 85 -24.96 14.96 30.61
C HIS A 85 -23.66 15.45 29.94
N ARG A 86 -22.96 16.38 30.60
CA ARG A 86 -21.65 16.88 30.17
C ARG A 86 -20.62 15.75 29.97
N GLN A 87 -20.47 14.88 30.96
CA GLN A 87 -19.54 13.77 30.90
C GLN A 87 -19.92 12.77 29.80
N LEU A 88 -21.20 12.44 29.68
CA LEU A 88 -21.71 11.54 28.65
C LEU A 88 -21.54 12.10 27.26
N LEU A 89 -21.76 13.40 27.03
CA LEU A 89 -21.57 14.06 25.75
C LEU A 89 -20.08 14.01 25.34
N ARG A 90 -19.18 14.44 26.21
CA ARG A 90 -17.74 14.40 25.92
C ARG A 90 -17.27 12.97 25.58
N ARG A 91 -17.78 11.98 26.31
CA ARG A 91 -17.46 10.57 26.10
C ARG A 91 -17.96 10.07 24.75
N VAL A 92 -19.25 10.21 24.46
CA VAL A 92 -19.83 9.64 23.24
C VAL A 92 -19.33 10.31 21.97
N PHE A 93 -19.12 11.63 21.98
CA PHE A 93 -18.55 12.35 20.85
C PHE A 93 -17.10 11.91 20.57
N ASN A 94 -16.28 11.77 21.63
CA ASN A 94 -14.92 11.25 21.47
C ASN A 94 -14.89 9.81 20.93
N ASP A 95 -15.78 8.93 21.44
CA ASP A 95 -15.79 7.52 21.07
C ASP A 95 -16.30 7.30 19.64
N VAL A 96 -17.29 8.08 19.22
CA VAL A 96 -17.96 7.87 17.93
C VAL A 96 -17.39 8.76 16.82
N TRP A 97 -17.02 10.00 17.13
CA TRP A 97 -16.48 10.95 16.14
C TRP A 97 -15.00 11.31 16.32
N GLY A 98 -14.44 11.21 17.56
CA GLY A 98 -13.11 11.73 17.86
C GLY A 98 -13.04 13.26 17.77
N LEU A 99 -14.16 13.94 17.95
CA LEU A 99 -14.33 15.40 17.92
C LEU A 99 -15.05 15.86 19.18
N PRO A 100 -14.90 17.13 19.59
CA PRO A 100 -15.62 17.67 20.75
C PRO A 100 -17.09 17.91 20.38
N PRO A 101 -18.03 17.76 21.35
CA PRO A 101 -19.38 18.28 21.19
C PRO A 101 -19.41 19.80 21.27
N LEU A 102 -20.49 20.39 20.76
CA LEU A 102 -20.79 21.81 20.95
C LEU A 102 -21.51 22.06 22.25
N TYR A 103 -21.49 23.31 22.76
CA TYR A 103 -22.23 23.67 23.97
C TYR A 103 -23.73 23.55 23.75
N GLU A 104 -24.19 23.84 22.57
CA GLU A 104 -25.59 23.68 22.12
C GLU A 104 -26.06 22.21 22.18
N ASP A 105 -25.18 21.24 22.02
CA ASP A 105 -25.52 19.81 22.20
C ASP A 105 -25.87 19.51 23.68
N LEU A 106 -25.17 20.19 24.61
CA LEU A 106 -25.48 20.06 26.03
C LEU A 106 -26.84 20.73 26.39
N GLU A 107 -27.09 21.92 25.89
CA GLU A 107 -28.37 22.60 26.05
C GLU A 107 -29.53 21.77 25.49
N TRP A 108 -29.36 21.26 24.26
CA TRP A 108 -30.36 20.39 23.62
C TRP A 108 -30.66 19.13 24.44
N LEU A 109 -29.62 18.46 24.96
CA LEU A 109 -29.78 17.24 25.76
C LEU A 109 -30.45 17.54 27.12
N ASN A 110 -30.14 18.69 27.71
CA ASN A 110 -30.78 19.14 28.97
C ASN A 110 -32.28 19.43 28.77
N GLU A 111 -32.64 20.06 27.64
CA GLU A 111 -34.03 20.37 27.30
C GLU A 111 -34.85 19.14 26.92
N THR A 112 -34.25 18.26 26.10
CA THR A 112 -34.94 17.05 25.60
C THR A 112 -35.06 15.95 26.67
N GLY A 113 -34.10 15.92 27.60
CA GLY A 113 -33.98 14.91 28.64
C GLY A 113 -33.34 13.60 28.14
N MET A 114 -32.73 12.85 29.07
CA MET A 114 -31.98 11.63 28.74
C MET A 114 -32.80 10.53 28.11
N GLU A 115 -34.04 10.31 28.55
CA GLU A 115 -34.86 9.18 28.08
C GLU A 115 -35.16 9.25 26.57
N LYS A 116 -35.39 10.45 26.06
CA LYS A 116 -35.66 10.68 24.63
C LYS A 116 -34.41 11.11 23.86
N GLY A 117 -33.63 12.03 24.45
CA GLY A 117 -32.48 12.67 23.77
C GLY A 117 -31.31 11.74 23.55
N TRP A 118 -31.03 10.83 24.48
CA TRP A 118 -29.82 10.00 24.40
C TRP A 118 -29.84 9.04 23.19
N ALA A 119 -30.90 8.27 23.00
CA ALA A 119 -31.01 7.36 21.87
C ALA A 119 -30.98 8.12 20.54
N GLN A 120 -31.66 9.28 20.44
CA GLN A 120 -31.61 10.13 19.25
C GLN A 120 -30.19 10.68 18.98
N LEU A 121 -29.47 11.06 20.05
CA LEU A 121 -28.07 11.48 19.93
C LEU A 121 -27.16 10.35 19.40
N VAL A 122 -27.29 9.17 19.98
CA VAL A 122 -26.52 7.98 19.52
C VAL A 122 -26.79 7.69 18.05
N ASP A 123 -28.05 7.70 17.62
CA ASP A 123 -28.41 7.47 16.21
C ASP A 123 -27.87 8.57 15.29
N ARG A 124 -27.94 9.84 15.71
CA ARG A 124 -27.33 10.99 14.99
C ARG A 124 -25.83 10.80 14.80
N LEU A 125 -25.12 10.42 15.87
CA LEU A 125 -23.68 10.24 15.84
C LEU A 125 -23.28 9.05 14.94
N LEU A 126 -23.95 7.92 15.06
CA LEU A 126 -23.71 6.73 14.21
C LEU A 126 -24.11 6.94 12.76
N GLY A 127 -25.07 7.84 12.49
CA GLY A 127 -25.48 8.23 11.14
C GLY A 127 -24.55 9.23 10.45
N SER A 128 -23.65 9.87 11.19
CA SER A 128 -22.73 10.86 10.66
C SER A 128 -21.55 10.23 9.93
N PRO A 129 -21.01 10.86 8.86
CA PRO A 129 -19.81 10.40 8.19
C PRO A 129 -18.55 10.45 9.07
N HIS A 130 -18.54 11.24 10.16
CA HIS A 130 -17.43 11.29 11.13
C HIS A 130 -17.23 9.98 11.89
N TYR A 131 -18.27 9.14 12.00
CA TYR A 131 -18.15 7.79 12.54
C TYR A 131 -17.13 6.96 11.78
N GLY A 132 -17.22 6.94 10.45
CA GLY A 132 -16.28 6.17 9.62
C GLY A 132 -14.86 6.71 9.72
N GLU A 133 -14.65 8.02 9.80
CA GLU A 133 -13.32 8.61 10.01
C GLU A 133 -12.69 8.14 11.33
N ARG A 134 -13.45 8.16 12.42
CA ARG A 134 -12.99 7.70 13.72
C ARG A 134 -12.65 6.21 13.73
N TRP A 135 -13.57 5.39 13.27
CA TRP A 135 -13.44 3.92 13.36
C TRP A 135 -12.49 3.34 12.30
N ALA A 136 -12.31 4.01 11.16
CA ALA A 136 -11.25 3.67 10.21
C ALA A 136 -9.85 3.83 10.83
N ARG A 137 -9.62 4.86 11.66
CA ARG A 137 -8.34 5.04 12.35
C ARG A 137 -8.04 3.89 13.29
N HIS A 138 -9.04 3.41 14.05
CA HIS A 138 -8.87 2.22 14.89
C HIS A 138 -8.53 0.96 14.09
N TRP A 139 -9.14 0.81 12.91
CA TRP A 139 -8.83 -0.30 12.02
C TRP A 139 -7.40 -0.22 11.48
N MET A 140 -6.96 0.98 11.08
CA MET A 140 -5.61 1.20 10.56
C MET A 140 -4.51 0.84 11.57
N ASP A 141 -4.74 1.02 12.86
CA ASP A 141 -3.81 0.60 13.93
C ASP A 141 -3.62 -0.93 13.96
N VAL A 142 -4.70 -1.67 13.78
CA VAL A 142 -4.68 -3.15 13.85
C VAL A 142 -3.92 -3.75 12.68
N ILE A 143 -3.93 -3.09 11.52
CA ILE A 143 -3.31 -3.57 10.27
C ILE A 143 -2.00 -2.88 9.95
N HIS A 144 -1.44 -2.10 10.87
CA HIS A 144 -0.22 -1.29 10.73
C HIS A 144 -0.12 -0.52 9.40
N PHE A 145 -1.21 0.12 9.01
CA PHE A 145 -1.30 0.90 7.78
C PHE A 145 -0.34 2.10 7.77
N ALA A 146 0.46 2.22 6.70
CA ALA A 146 1.27 3.39 6.41
C ALA A 146 1.25 3.70 4.91
N GLU A 147 1.68 4.91 4.56
CA GLU A 147 1.78 5.38 3.19
C GLU A 147 3.23 5.39 2.67
N THR A 148 4.08 4.56 3.31
CA THR A 148 5.47 4.29 2.90
C THR A 148 5.78 2.80 3.02
N HIS A 149 6.85 2.36 2.33
CA HIS A 149 7.23 0.95 2.29
C HIS A 149 7.82 0.42 3.60
N GLY A 150 8.51 1.26 4.37
CA GLY A 150 9.34 0.81 5.48
C GLY A 150 10.68 0.24 4.98
N HIS A 151 11.38 -0.48 5.84
CA HIS A 151 12.72 -0.98 5.59
C HIS A 151 13.73 0.14 5.26
N ASP A 152 14.78 -0.18 4.51
CA ASP A 152 15.89 0.75 4.26
C ASP A 152 15.51 1.91 3.34
N GLU A 153 14.63 1.66 2.37
CA GLU A 153 14.27 2.66 1.35
C GLU A 153 13.09 3.53 1.73
N ASP A 154 12.20 3.05 2.55
CA ASP A 154 10.96 3.69 3.06
C ASP A 154 10.30 4.69 2.08
N ALA A 155 10.21 4.28 0.81
CA ALA A 155 9.67 5.10 -0.27
C ALA A 155 8.16 5.35 -0.09
N PRO A 156 7.65 6.54 -0.49
CA PRO A 156 6.23 6.87 -0.43
C PRO A 156 5.36 5.96 -1.30
N ARG A 157 4.19 5.58 -0.79
CA ARG A 157 3.10 4.89 -1.48
C ARG A 157 2.00 5.90 -1.80
N GLU A 158 2.20 6.69 -2.85
CA GLU A 158 1.32 7.80 -3.21
C GLU A 158 -0.14 7.37 -3.46
N HIS A 159 -0.37 6.09 -3.67
CA HIS A 159 -1.68 5.51 -3.96
C HIS A 159 -2.22 4.58 -2.86
N ALA A 160 -1.74 4.71 -1.61
CA ALA A 160 -2.28 3.93 -0.48
C ALA A 160 -3.60 4.52 0.06
N TRP A 161 -3.81 5.84 -0.04
CA TRP A 161 -4.96 6.57 0.50
C TRP A 161 -6.35 6.06 0.06
N PRO A 162 -6.57 5.51 -1.16
CA PRO A 162 -7.90 5.02 -1.53
C PRO A 162 -8.41 3.90 -0.62
N TYR A 163 -7.50 3.07 -0.09
CA TYR A 163 -7.86 2.05 0.88
C TYR A 163 -8.35 2.65 2.22
N ARG A 164 -7.72 3.72 2.74
CA ARG A 164 -8.24 4.45 3.90
C ARG A 164 -9.67 4.97 3.63
N ASP A 165 -9.90 5.54 2.46
CA ASP A 165 -11.22 6.04 2.09
C ASP A 165 -12.26 4.91 1.94
N TYR A 166 -11.84 3.73 1.45
CA TYR A 166 -12.67 2.52 1.44
C TYR A 166 -13.08 2.12 2.87
N LEU A 167 -12.16 2.15 3.85
CA LEU A 167 -12.47 1.85 5.24
C LEU A 167 -13.55 2.82 5.77
N ILE A 168 -13.36 4.12 5.56
CA ILE A 168 -14.31 5.16 5.99
C ILE A 168 -15.71 4.91 5.39
N ARG A 169 -15.79 4.68 4.08
CA ARG A 169 -17.07 4.42 3.40
C ARG A 169 -17.72 3.12 3.87
N SER A 170 -16.94 2.05 4.03
CA SER A 170 -17.46 0.74 4.46
C SER A 170 -18.06 0.82 5.85
N LEU A 171 -17.40 1.49 6.80
CA LEU A 171 -17.88 1.70 8.17
C LEU A 171 -19.11 2.64 8.20
N ASN A 172 -19.09 3.73 7.44
CA ASN A 172 -20.24 4.64 7.36
C ASN A 172 -21.49 3.96 6.80
N ASN A 173 -21.33 3.07 5.82
CA ASN A 173 -22.41 2.29 5.22
C ASN A 173 -22.82 1.07 6.05
N ASP A 174 -22.20 0.87 7.22
CA ASP A 174 -22.41 -0.30 8.10
C ASP A 174 -22.33 -1.62 7.31
N LYS A 175 -21.28 -1.72 6.44
CA LYS A 175 -21.05 -2.91 5.61
C LYS A 175 -21.00 -4.15 6.50
N PRO A 176 -21.74 -5.24 6.16
CA PRO A 176 -21.70 -6.47 6.93
C PRO A 176 -20.27 -6.93 7.21
N TYR A 177 -19.94 -7.19 8.47
CA TYR A 177 -18.56 -7.47 8.89
C TYR A 177 -17.93 -8.66 8.15
N ALA A 178 -18.72 -9.70 7.83
CA ALA A 178 -18.24 -10.81 7.01
C ALA A 178 -17.84 -10.36 5.60
N GLN A 179 -18.68 -9.55 4.93
CA GLN A 179 -18.38 -8.98 3.62
C GLN A 179 -17.16 -8.04 3.70
N PHE A 180 -17.08 -7.20 4.72
CA PHE A 180 -15.94 -6.30 4.96
C PHE A 180 -14.62 -7.06 5.07
N ALA A 181 -14.60 -8.21 5.75
CA ALA A 181 -13.43 -9.07 5.84
C ALA A 181 -13.11 -9.77 4.51
N GLN A 182 -14.12 -10.32 3.84
CA GLN A 182 -13.96 -11.01 2.55
C GLN A 182 -13.40 -10.07 1.48
N GLU A 183 -13.91 -8.84 1.38
CA GLU A 183 -13.42 -7.86 0.41
C GLU A 183 -11.95 -7.48 0.66
N GLN A 184 -11.51 -7.43 1.90
CA GLN A 184 -10.12 -7.12 2.24
C GLN A 184 -9.15 -8.26 1.91
N ILE A 185 -9.59 -9.51 1.97
CA ILE A 185 -8.74 -10.68 1.66
C ILE A 185 -8.82 -11.05 0.17
N ALA A 186 -10.00 -10.99 -0.44
CA ALA A 186 -10.26 -11.53 -1.77
C ALA A 186 -11.30 -10.72 -2.58
N GLY A 187 -11.45 -9.41 -2.33
CA GLY A 187 -12.51 -8.61 -2.93
C GLY A 187 -12.45 -8.57 -4.45
N ASP A 188 -11.26 -8.49 -5.04
CA ASP A 188 -11.05 -8.52 -6.48
C ASP A 188 -11.40 -9.89 -7.12
N ALA A 189 -11.33 -10.97 -6.36
CA ALA A 189 -11.78 -12.31 -6.77
C ALA A 189 -13.29 -12.49 -6.54
N MET A 190 -13.81 -11.97 -5.42
CA MET A 190 -15.22 -12.09 -5.05
C MET A 190 -16.15 -11.32 -5.99
N HIS A 191 -15.73 -10.13 -6.39
CA HIS A 191 -16.49 -9.23 -7.27
C HIS A 191 -15.60 -8.68 -8.39
N PRO A 192 -15.23 -9.52 -9.37
CA PRO A 192 -14.42 -9.07 -10.50
C PRO A 192 -15.06 -7.86 -11.20
N GLY A 193 -14.29 -6.80 -11.39
CA GLY A 193 -14.78 -5.56 -12.01
C GLY A 193 -15.50 -4.60 -11.07
N ASN A 194 -15.48 -4.82 -9.75
CA ASN A 194 -15.96 -3.86 -8.77
C ASN A 194 -14.78 -3.08 -8.15
N ALA A 195 -14.76 -1.77 -8.33
CA ALA A 195 -13.68 -0.91 -7.86
C ALA A 195 -13.55 -0.92 -6.33
N GLU A 196 -14.65 -0.88 -5.58
CA GLU A 196 -14.63 -0.87 -4.11
C GLU A 196 -14.05 -2.18 -3.55
N SER A 197 -14.43 -3.32 -4.12
CA SER A 197 -13.92 -4.63 -3.71
C SER A 197 -12.43 -4.79 -4.07
N LEU A 198 -11.99 -4.22 -5.21
CA LEU A 198 -10.57 -4.14 -5.56
C LEU A 198 -9.80 -3.30 -4.53
N ILE A 199 -10.28 -2.09 -4.21
CA ILE A 199 -9.64 -1.18 -3.25
C ILE A 199 -9.53 -1.85 -1.88
N GLY A 200 -10.52 -2.66 -1.47
CA GLY A 200 -10.50 -3.42 -0.22
C GLY A 200 -9.26 -4.29 -0.06
N THR A 201 -8.70 -4.84 -1.15
CA THR A 201 -7.47 -5.66 -1.11
C THR A 201 -6.20 -4.88 -0.75
N GLY A 202 -6.29 -3.56 -0.58
CA GLY A 202 -5.25 -2.73 0.06
C GLY A 202 -4.88 -3.20 1.47
N PHE A 203 -5.74 -3.96 2.14
CA PHE A 203 -5.45 -4.65 3.38
C PHE A 203 -4.19 -5.51 3.30
N LEU A 204 -4.07 -6.36 2.28
CA LEU A 204 -2.91 -7.24 2.08
C LEU A 204 -1.63 -6.46 1.70
N ALA A 205 -1.80 -5.21 1.26
CA ALA A 205 -0.70 -4.32 0.90
C ALA A 205 -0.36 -3.29 2.00
N ALA A 206 -1.08 -3.30 3.13
CA ALA A 206 -0.91 -2.29 4.19
C ALA A 206 0.44 -2.39 4.91
N GLY A 207 0.97 -3.59 5.11
CA GLY A 207 2.19 -3.86 5.86
C GLY A 207 3.49 -3.38 5.18
N PRO A 208 4.65 -3.52 5.84
CA PRO A 208 5.96 -3.15 5.28
C PRO A 208 6.30 -4.00 4.05
N TRP A 209 7.15 -3.46 3.17
CA TRP A 209 7.60 -4.12 1.96
C TRP A 209 9.06 -3.77 1.67
N ASP A 210 9.89 -4.79 1.52
CA ASP A 210 11.32 -4.63 1.27
C ASP A 210 11.56 -4.36 -0.23
N GLU A 211 11.47 -3.09 -0.62
CA GLU A 211 11.62 -2.65 -2.02
C GLU A 211 13.00 -3.00 -2.56
N SER A 212 14.06 -2.77 -1.80
CA SER A 212 15.45 -3.03 -2.23
C SER A 212 15.68 -4.49 -2.57
N SER A 213 15.21 -5.40 -1.72
CA SER A 213 15.33 -6.85 -1.98
C SER A 213 14.38 -7.32 -3.09
N GLN A 214 13.20 -6.73 -3.21
CA GLN A 214 12.23 -7.13 -4.23
C GLN A 214 12.59 -6.61 -5.62
N MET A 215 13.11 -5.38 -5.75
CA MET A 215 13.44 -4.76 -7.03
C MET A 215 14.91 -4.91 -7.44
N GLY A 216 15.85 -4.84 -6.48
CA GLY A 216 17.29 -4.84 -6.73
C GLY A 216 17.91 -6.22 -6.89
N ILE A 217 17.42 -7.23 -6.15
CA ILE A 217 18.03 -8.56 -6.08
C ILE A 217 17.44 -9.48 -7.17
N GLN A 218 18.32 -10.29 -7.82
CA GLN A 218 17.94 -11.22 -8.87
C GLN A 218 17.05 -12.37 -8.35
N ASP A 219 16.12 -12.82 -9.19
CA ASP A 219 15.29 -13.99 -8.92
C ASP A 219 16.15 -15.24 -8.68
N GLY A 220 15.67 -16.11 -7.78
CA GLY A 220 16.31 -17.38 -7.44
C GLY A 220 17.41 -17.28 -6.38
N THR A 221 17.88 -16.08 -6.02
CA THR A 221 18.84 -15.89 -4.93
C THR A 221 18.18 -16.17 -3.57
N LEU A 222 19.03 -16.45 -2.55
CA LEU A 222 18.55 -16.70 -1.19
C LEU A 222 17.83 -15.47 -0.62
N ASP A 223 18.43 -14.30 -0.74
CA ASP A 223 17.90 -13.05 -0.18
C ASP A 223 16.55 -12.68 -0.78
N LYS A 224 16.39 -12.86 -2.11
CA LYS A 224 15.10 -12.68 -2.79
C LYS A 224 14.01 -13.62 -2.23
N LYS A 225 14.37 -14.89 -2.02
CA LYS A 225 13.44 -15.87 -1.42
C LYS A 225 13.08 -15.49 0.01
N VAL A 226 14.05 -15.03 0.81
CA VAL A 226 13.82 -14.53 2.19
C VAL A 226 12.80 -13.39 2.16
N ALA A 227 13.03 -12.36 1.32
CA ALA A 227 12.11 -11.24 1.19
C ALA A 227 10.68 -11.67 0.81
N GLN A 228 10.54 -12.61 -0.14
CA GLN A 228 9.24 -13.15 -0.54
C GLN A 228 8.54 -13.96 0.56
N TYR A 229 9.30 -14.69 1.38
CA TYR A 229 8.73 -15.41 2.54
C TYR A 229 8.29 -14.46 3.65
N LEU A 230 9.06 -13.41 3.92
CA LEU A 230 8.73 -12.39 4.93
C LEU A 230 7.50 -11.57 4.53
N ASP A 231 7.37 -11.25 3.25
CA ASP A 231 6.20 -10.54 2.72
C ASP A 231 4.90 -11.34 2.92
N ARG A 232 4.93 -12.66 2.63
CA ARG A 232 3.80 -13.54 2.92
C ARG A 232 3.57 -13.78 4.41
N ASP A 233 4.62 -13.85 5.21
CA ASP A 233 4.53 -13.96 6.67
C ASP A 233 3.77 -12.77 7.26
N ASP A 234 4.05 -11.56 6.78
CA ASP A 234 3.32 -10.35 7.15
C ASP A 234 1.83 -10.44 6.78
N MET A 235 1.50 -10.83 5.54
CA MET A 235 0.11 -11.00 5.10
C MET A 235 -0.66 -12.00 5.97
N ILE A 236 -0.04 -13.15 6.30
CA ILE A 236 -0.66 -14.20 7.12
C ILE A 236 -0.85 -13.70 8.55
N THR A 237 0.20 -13.15 9.15
CA THR A 237 0.16 -12.72 10.55
C THR A 237 -0.85 -11.59 10.72
N THR A 238 -0.87 -10.61 9.81
CA THR A 238 -1.86 -9.55 9.79
C THR A 238 -3.28 -10.11 9.64
N THR A 239 -3.50 -11.05 8.72
CA THR A 239 -4.83 -11.65 8.48
C THR A 239 -5.32 -12.42 9.72
N MET A 240 -4.50 -13.29 10.28
CA MET A 240 -4.91 -14.15 11.40
C MET A 240 -5.08 -13.35 12.69
N SER A 241 -4.20 -12.40 12.98
CA SER A 241 -4.31 -11.56 14.17
C SER A 241 -5.47 -10.57 14.07
N THR A 242 -5.72 -10.01 12.88
CA THR A 242 -6.80 -9.04 12.67
C THR A 242 -8.18 -9.69 12.74
N PHE A 243 -8.38 -10.81 12.08
CA PHE A 243 -9.72 -11.39 11.96
C PHE A 243 -9.99 -12.48 13.00
N LEU A 244 -8.98 -13.19 13.45
CA LEU A 244 -9.15 -14.31 14.37
C LEU A 244 -8.56 -14.10 15.77
N GLY A 245 -7.79 -13.00 15.95
CA GLY A 245 -7.09 -12.80 17.23
C GLY A 245 -6.14 -13.94 17.57
N LEU A 246 -5.40 -14.46 16.59
CA LEU A 246 -4.44 -15.54 16.77
C LEU A 246 -3.04 -15.13 16.33
N THR A 247 -2.04 -15.52 17.11
CA THR A 247 -0.63 -15.34 16.80
C THR A 247 -0.09 -16.60 16.11
N VAL A 248 0.15 -16.56 14.79
CA VAL A 248 0.57 -17.73 14.01
C VAL A 248 2.07 -17.74 13.69
N HIS A 249 2.75 -16.62 13.86
CA HIS A 249 4.14 -16.44 13.45
C HIS A 249 5.11 -17.46 14.08
N CYS A 250 4.89 -17.87 15.34
CA CYS A 250 5.71 -18.88 16.01
C CYS A 250 5.73 -20.21 15.26
N ALA A 251 4.65 -20.55 14.56
CA ALA A 251 4.53 -21.80 13.80
C ALA A 251 5.38 -21.81 12.51
N ARG A 252 6.05 -20.72 12.18
CA ARG A 252 7.04 -20.67 11.11
C ARG A 252 8.22 -21.61 11.30
N CYS A 253 8.66 -21.81 12.56
CA CYS A 253 9.87 -22.57 12.87
C CYS A 253 9.59 -23.96 13.50
N HIS A 254 8.51 -24.08 14.22
CA HIS A 254 8.08 -25.29 14.95
C HIS A 254 6.58 -25.18 15.25
N ASP A 255 5.92 -26.26 15.62
CA ASP A 255 4.54 -26.18 16.09
C ASP A 255 4.40 -25.11 17.18
N HIS A 256 3.32 -24.33 17.15
CA HIS A 256 3.14 -23.24 18.10
C HIS A 256 3.23 -23.79 19.54
N LYS A 257 4.03 -23.11 20.36
CA LYS A 257 4.40 -23.62 21.69
C LYS A 257 3.21 -23.86 22.62
N PHE A 258 2.19 -23.02 22.51
CA PHE A 258 1.05 -23.03 23.43
C PHE A 258 -0.27 -23.34 22.71
N ASP A 259 -0.45 -22.81 21.51
CA ASP A 259 -1.68 -22.94 20.75
C ASP A 259 -1.64 -24.17 19.83
N PRO A 260 -2.77 -24.80 19.53
CA PRO A 260 -2.82 -25.95 18.66
C PRO A 260 -2.73 -25.57 17.19
N ILE A 261 -1.64 -24.89 16.82
CA ILE A 261 -1.31 -24.47 15.45
C ILE A 261 -0.05 -25.18 15.03
N SER A 262 -0.15 -26.05 14.03
CA SER A 262 1.00 -26.80 13.53
C SER A 262 1.85 -25.98 12.55
N ILE A 263 3.09 -26.41 12.36
CA ILE A 263 3.96 -25.86 11.32
C ILE A 263 3.36 -26.09 9.92
N GLU A 264 2.63 -27.20 9.72
CA GLU A 264 1.90 -27.50 8.49
C GLU A 264 0.78 -26.49 8.24
N ASP A 265 -0.01 -26.15 9.27
CA ASP A 265 -1.05 -25.11 9.16
C ASP A 265 -0.45 -23.77 8.69
N TYR A 266 0.69 -23.38 9.27
CA TYR A 266 1.38 -22.14 8.90
C TYR A 266 1.81 -22.14 7.41
N TYR A 267 2.47 -23.24 6.94
CA TYR A 267 2.91 -23.28 5.53
C TYR A 267 1.74 -23.50 4.57
N SER A 268 0.64 -24.07 5.00
CA SER A 268 -0.60 -24.13 4.21
C SER A 268 -1.21 -22.75 4.03
N LEU A 269 -1.18 -21.90 5.06
CA LEU A 269 -1.54 -20.47 4.94
C LEU A 269 -0.55 -19.70 4.04
N GLN A 270 0.77 -19.98 4.13
CA GLN A 270 1.77 -19.44 3.18
C GLN A 270 1.40 -19.79 1.73
N ALA A 271 0.91 -20.99 1.47
CA ALA A 271 0.53 -21.43 0.14
C ALA A 271 -0.73 -20.71 -0.38
N VAL A 272 -1.60 -20.20 0.49
CA VAL A 272 -2.74 -19.36 0.06
C VAL A 272 -2.26 -18.08 -0.60
N PHE A 273 -1.29 -17.37 0.00
CA PHE A 273 -0.79 -16.08 -0.49
C PHE A 273 0.40 -16.21 -1.45
N ALA A 274 0.72 -17.40 -1.91
CA ALA A 274 1.92 -17.68 -2.71
C ALA A 274 1.97 -16.99 -4.09
N GLY A 275 0.84 -16.54 -4.59
CA GLY A 275 0.74 -15.79 -5.86
C GLY A 275 0.45 -14.30 -5.67
N VAL A 276 0.38 -13.82 -4.43
CA VAL A 276 0.08 -12.42 -4.13
C VAL A 276 1.36 -11.60 -4.11
N ASP A 277 1.36 -10.52 -4.85
CA ASP A 277 2.34 -9.43 -4.80
C ASP A 277 1.60 -8.12 -4.44
N ARG A 278 2.33 -7.01 -4.26
CA ARG A 278 1.80 -5.68 -3.90
C ARG A 278 2.21 -4.67 -4.96
N ASN A 279 1.25 -3.96 -5.55
CA ASN A 279 1.57 -2.92 -6.53
C ASN A 279 0.41 -1.93 -6.71
N ASN A 280 0.66 -0.85 -7.45
CA ASN A 280 -0.39 0.06 -7.88
C ASN A 280 -1.29 -0.61 -8.91
N ARG A 281 -2.59 -0.59 -8.64
CA ARG A 281 -3.63 -1.15 -9.52
C ARG A 281 -4.56 -0.04 -10.01
N PRO A 282 -4.86 -0.02 -11.31
CA PRO A 282 -5.81 0.96 -11.83
C PRO A 282 -7.24 0.63 -11.39
N PHE A 283 -7.99 1.67 -11.02
CA PHE A 283 -9.42 1.59 -10.80
C PHE A 283 -10.12 2.81 -11.35
N ASP A 284 -11.39 2.66 -11.70
CA ASP A 284 -12.24 3.75 -12.15
C ASP A 284 -13.43 3.87 -11.18
N ARG A 285 -13.87 5.09 -10.90
CA ARG A 285 -15.04 5.33 -10.03
C ARG A 285 -16.33 4.93 -10.71
N ASP A 286 -16.37 5.01 -12.05
CA ASP A 286 -17.47 4.50 -12.87
C ASP A 286 -17.27 2.98 -13.04
N ASN A 287 -18.24 2.19 -12.56
CA ASN A 287 -18.16 0.75 -12.57
C ASN A 287 -18.13 0.16 -13.99
N ASP A 288 -18.80 0.77 -14.97
CA ASP A 288 -18.82 0.27 -16.35
C ASP A 288 -17.46 0.46 -17.01
N ILE A 289 -16.82 1.62 -16.78
CA ILE A 289 -15.46 1.89 -17.24
C ILE A 289 -14.47 0.95 -16.54
N HIS A 290 -14.62 0.78 -15.21
CA HIS A 290 -13.79 -0.12 -14.44
C HIS A 290 -13.87 -1.56 -14.94
N GLN A 291 -15.07 -2.07 -15.15
CA GLN A 291 -15.30 -3.44 -15.65
C GLN A 291 -14.68 -3.64 -17.05
N LYS A 292 -14.85 -2.67 -17.95
CA LYS A 292 -14.23 -2.70 -19.29
C LYS A 292 -12.70 -2.77 -19.18
N ARG A 293 -12.11 -1.91 -18.34
CA ARG A 293 -10.65 -1.88 -18.10
C ARG A 293 -10.14 -3.19 -17.52
N GLN A 294 -10.82 -3.73 -16.50
CA GLN A 294 -10.43 -5.00 -15.88
C GLN A 294 -10.53 -6.17 -16.86
N THR A 295 -11.59 -6.22 -17.69
CA THR A 295 -11.75 -7.23 -18.74
C THR A 295 -10.58 -7.18 -19.73
N LEU A 296 -10.23 -5.99 -20.22
CA LEU A 296 -9.12 -5.81 -21.17
C LEU A 296 -7.76 -6.20 -20.54
N LEU A 297 -7.53 -5.82 -19.27
CA LEU A 297 -6.31 -6.17 -18.54
C LEU A 297 -6.20 -7.67 -18.28
N SER A 298 -7.30 -8.33 -17.90
CA SER A 298 -7.34 -9.79 -17.71
C SER A 298 -7.05 -10.53 -19.01
N GLN A 299 -7.74 -10.18 -20.12
CA GLN A 299 -7.50 -10.78 -21.43
C GLN A 299 -6.04 -10.58 -21.89
N LYS A 300 -5.48 -9.38 -21.67
CA LYS A 300 -4.07 -9.09 -21.96
C LYS A 300 -3.13 -9.97 -21.13
N THR A 301 -3.43 -10.18 -19.87
CA THR A 301 -2.67 -11.06 -18.97
C THR A 301 -2.68 -12.49 -19.48
N ASP A 302 -3.86 -13.01 -19.83
CA ASP A 302 -3.99 -14.37 -20.32
C ASP A 302 -3.28 -14.57 -21.66
N LEU A 303 -3.30 -13.56 -22.53
CA LEU A 303 -2.57 -13.59 -23.81
C LEU A 303 -1.05 -13.63 -23.58
N LEU A 304 -0.53 -12.80 -22.68
CA LEU A 304 0.91 -12.75 -22.37
C LEU A 304 1.41 -14.00 -21.64
N ALA A 305 0.54 -14.66 -20.87
CA ALA A 305 0.82 -15.89 -20.13
C ALA A 305 0.52 -17.19 -20.93
N ASP A 306 0.25 -17.09 -22.23
CA ASP A 306 -0.13 -18.23 -23.10
C ASP A 306 -1.39 -19.00 -22.66
N ARG A 307 -2.28 -18.35 -21.91
CA ARG A 307 -3.54 -18.93 -21.44
C ARG A 307 -4.75 -18.52 -22.31
N TYR A 308 -4.58 -17.51 -23.18
CA TYR A 308 -5.66 -17.06 -24.04
C TYR A 308 -5.95 -18.09 -25.13
N PRO A 309 -7.22 -18.50 -25.35
CA PRO A 309 -7.54 -19.61 -26.26
C PRO A 309 -7.10 -19.37 -27.70
N GLU A 310 -6.45 -20.34 -28.32
CA GLU A 310 -6.07 -20.26 -29.74
C GLU A 310 -7.28 -20.10 -30.66
N SER A 311 -8.43 -20.67 -30.32
CA SER A 311 -9.67 -20.52 -31.08
C SER A 311 -10.12 -19.06 -31.22
N GLU A 312 -9.87 -18.25 -30.14
CA GLU A 312 -10.14 -16.82 -30.15
C GLU A 312 -9.13 -16.00 -30.94
N LEU A 313 -7.92 -16.52 -31.10
CA LEU A 313 -6.85 -15.91 -31.92
C LEU A 313 -6.99 -16.24 -33.40
N LEU A 314 -7.77 -17.23 -33.76
CA LEU A 314 -7.97 -17.68 -35.17
C LEU A 314 -9.39 -17.47 -35.67
N ASN A 315 -10.27 -16.85 -34.88
CA ASN A 315 -11.65 -16.56 -35.31
C ASN A 315 -11.72 -15.36 -36.26
N GLN A 316 -12.90 -15.10 -36.83
CA GLN A 316 -13.10 -14.02 -37.78
C GLN A 316 -12.80 -12.63 -37.21
N HIS A 317 -13.07 -12.40 -35.92
CA HIS A 317 -12.73 -11.12 -35.26
C HIS A 317 -11.23 -10.92 -35.11
N ALA A 318 -10.49 -11.98 -34.82
CA ALA A 318 -9.03 -11.95 -34.79
C ALA A 318 -8.45 -11.66 -36.18
N LYS A 319 -9.01 -12.30 -37.24
CA LYS A 319 -8.61 -12.02 -38.64
C LYS A 319 -8.81 -10.53 -38.96
N THR A 320 -9.95 -9.94 -38.63
CA THR A 320 -10.21 -8.52 -38.87
C THR A 320 -9.20 -7.62 -38.11
N ARG A 321 -8.78 -8.01 -36.90
CA ARG A 321 -7.71 -7.28 -36.15
C ARG A 321 -6.37 -7.35 -36.88
N VAL A 322 -6.00 -8.54 -37.36
CA VAL A 322 -4.76 -8.75 -38.15
C VAL A 322 -4.78 -7.93 -39.42
N ASP A 323 -5.86 -7.99 -40.22
CA ASP A 323 -5.99 -7.23 -41.46
C ASP A 323 -5.84 -5.72 -41.19
N ARG A 324 -6.52 -5.17 -40.21
CA ARG A 324 -6.43 -3.76 -39.83
C ARG A 324 -5.00 -3.38 -39.38
N TRP A 325 -4.36 -4.26 -38.58
CA TRP A 325 -2.98 -4.02 -38.14
C TRP A 325 -1.99 -4.06 -39.29
N THR A 326 -2.12 -5.04 -40.20
CA THR A 326 -1.23 -5.18 -41.39
C THR A 326 -1.41 -4.01 -42.36
N GLU A 327 -2.64 -3.55 -42.60
CA GLU A 327 -2.89 -2.33 -43.39
C GLU A 327 -2.29 -1.09 -42.75
N SER A 328 -2.51 -0.86 -41.46
CA SER A 328 -1.92 0.25 -40.73
C SER A 328 -0.40 0.22 -40.77
N ARG A 329 0.19 -0.96 -40.56
CA ARG A 329 1.65 -1.13 -40.61
C ARG A 329 2.22 -0.88 -42.02
N GLN A 330 1.55 -1.35 -43.04
CA GLN A 330 1.96 -1.10 -44.43
C GLN A 330 1.89 0.40 -44.76
N SER A 331 0.82 1.08 -44.36
CA SER A 331 0.70 2.52 -44.52
C SER A 331 1.84 3.30 -43.87
N VAL A 332 2.34 2.85 -42.71
CA VAL A 332 3.52 3.48 -42.07
C VAL A 332 4.80 3.19 -42.85
N LEU A 333 4.95 1.96 -43.36
CA LEU A 333 6.12 1.60 -44.17
C LEU A 333 6.15 2.38 -45.48
N ASP A 334 5.02 2.61 -46.11
CA ASP A 334 4.89 3.37 -47.37
C ASP A 334 5.26 4.87 -47.19
N ARG A 335 5.31 5.37 -45.97
CA ARG A 335 5.77 6.72 -45.62
C ARG A 335 7.29 6.82 -45.39
N TRP A 336 8.05 5.77 -45.60
CA TRP A 336 9.50 5.82 -45.54
C TRP A 336 10.07 6.15 -46.95
N THR A 337 10.79 7.25 -47.04
CA THR A 337 11.43 7.66 -48.29
C THR A 337 12.94 7.57 -48.15
N PHE A 338 13.58 6.84 -49.08
CA PHE A 338 15.03 6.76 -49.13
C PHE A 338 15.65 8.05 -49.67
N SER A 339 16.77 8.44 -49.07
CA SER A 339 17.54 9.61 -49.51
C SER A 339 18.19 9.31 -50.87
N VAL A 340 18.08 10.28 -51.81
CA VAL A 340 18.85 10.27 -53.06
C VAL A 340 19.95 11.36 -52.89
N PRO A 341 21.25 10.93 -52.86
CA PRO A 341 22.32 11.86 -52.58
C PRO A 341 22.43 12.97 -53.66
N ASP A 342 22.68 14.15 -53.22
CA ASP A 342 23.05 15.30 -54.07
C ASP A 342 24.59 15.39 -54.05
N PHE A 343 25.23 14.98 -55.16
CA PHE A 343 26.70 14.93 -55.28
C PHE A 343 27.28 16.32 -55.57
N THR A 344 27.13 17.24 -54.63
CA THR A 344 27.79 18.54 -54.67
C THR A 344 29.22 18.48 -54.11
N GLU A 345 30.00 19.58 -54.20
CA GLU A 345 31.36 19.66 -53.65
C GLU A 345 31.48 19.39 -52.17
N GLU A 346 30.36 19.48 -51.46
CA GLU A 346 30.30 19.15 -50.01
C GLU A 346 30.24 17.66 -49.72
N THR A 347 30.09 16.78 -50.72
CA THR A 347 30.11 15.32 -50.56
C THR A 347 31.57 14.83 -50.60
N ALA A 348 32.22 14.84 -49.43
CA ALA A 348 33.65 14.63 -49.27
C ALA A 348 34.10 13.19 -49.55
N SER A 349 33.26 12.27 -50.01
CA SER A 349 33.59 10.87 -50.22
C SER A 349 33.46 10.46 -51.68
N LYS A 350 34.42 9.67 -52.20
CA LYS A 350 34.32 9.02 -53.49
C LYS A 350 33.25 7.91 -53.52
N ALA A 351 32.06 8.19 -52.90
CA ALA A 351 30.96 7.24 -52.80
C ALA A 351 30.34 6.99 -54.17
N SER A 352 29.88 5.75 -54.43
CA SER A 352 29.06 5.39 -55.56
C SER A 352 27.65 5.10 -55.17
N PHE A 353 26.69 5.84 -55.72
CA PHE A 353 25.25 5.64 -55.48
C PHE A 353 24.74 4.42 -56.26
N GLN A 354 23.94 3.59 -55.62
CA GLN A 354 23.31 2.41 -56.20
C GLN A 354 21.81 2.67 -56.40
N PRO A 355 21.33 3.04 -57.60
CA PRO A 355 19.93 3.44 -57.82
C PRO A 355 18.90 2.33 -57.52
N LYS A 356 19.29 1.06 -57.60
CA LYS A 356 18.38 -0.08 -57.41
C LYS A 356 17.80 -0.15 -55.97
N ASP A 357 18.57 0.23 -54.97
CA ASP A 357 18.21 0.12 -53.59
C ASP A 357 18.52 1.39 -52.77
N HIS A 358 18.82 2.48 -53.43
CA HIS A 358 19.11 3.80 -52.84
C HIS A 358 20.30 3.78 -51.87
N SER A 359 21.25 2.84 -52.01
CA SER A 359 22.41 2.76 -51.13
C SER A 359 23.63 3.51 -51.66
N LEU A 360 24.51 3.88 -50.74
CA LEU A 360 25.83 4.44 -51.00
C LEU A 360 26.90 3.37 -50.69
N PHE A 361 27.80 3.12 -51.63
CA PHE A 361 29.00 2.30 -51.46
C PHE A 361 30.20 3.22 -51.34
N PHE A 362 30.96 3.08 -50.26
CA PHE A 362 32.17 3.83 -49.95
C PHE A 362 33.41 2.99 -50.23
N PRO A 363 34.42 3.48 -50.95
CA PRO A 363 35.64 2.75 -51.16
C PRO A 363 36.44 2.57 -49.88
N LYS A 364 37.42 1.65 -49.90
CA LYS A 364 38.28 1.42 -48.72
C LYS A 364 38.96 2.70 -48.29
N PRO A 365 38.89 3.09 -47.02
CA PRO A 365 39.48 4.32 -46.53
C PRO A 365 41.02 4.28 -46.56
N ALA A 366 41.61 5.44 -46.79
CA ALA A 366 43.06 5.60 -46.73
C ALA A 366 43.59 5.92 -45.32
N SER A 367 42.69 6.27 -44.39
CA SER A 367 43.01 6.59 -43.00
C SER A 367 42.21 5.76 -42.02
N ASN A 368 42.71 5.65 -40.79
CA ASN A 368 42.00 4.98 -39.72
C ASN A 368 40.79 5.76 -39.18
N GLN A 369 40.85 7.07 -39.26
CA GLN A 369 39.83 8.01 -38.77
C GLN A 369 39.37 8.93 -39.87
N GLY A 370 38.11 9.30 -39.85
CA GLY A 370 37.55 10.26 -40.80
C GLY A 370 36.02 10.36 -40.79
N LEU A 371 35.53 11.10 -41.79
CA LEU A 371 34.14 11.49 -41.92
C LEU A 371 33.62 10.98 -43.29
N LEU A 372 32.49 10.32 -43.30
CA LEU A 372 31.63 10.11 -44.44
C LEU A 372 30.50 11.11 -44.41
N ALA A 373 30.39 11.96 -45.43
CA ALA A 373 29.36 12.96 -45.49
C ALA A 373 28.71 13.06 -46.87
N TRP A 374 27.42 13.29 -46.92
CA TRP A 374 26.66 13.60 -48.15
C TRP A 374 25.45 14.43 -47.83
N THR A 375 24.88 15.08 -48.86
CA THR A 375 23.67 15.89 -48.80
C THR A 375 22.56 15.27 -49.65
N PHE A 376 21.32 15.61 -49.29
CA PHE A 376 20.13 15.31 -50.07
C PHE A 376 19.02 16.29 -49.73
N THR A 377 17.99 16.39 -50.62
CA THR A 377 16.83 17.24 -50.39
C THR A 377 15.79 16.53 -49.54
N SER A 378 15.26 17.20 -48.50
CA SER A 378 14.20 16.63 -47.63
C SER A 378 12.90 16.46 -48.42
N PRO A 379 12.33 15.24 -48.42
CA PRO A 379 11.01 14.97 -49.01
C PRO A 379 9.85 15.42 -48.12
N TYR A 380 10.11 15.84 -46.87
CA TYR A 380 9.10 16.17 -45.87
C TYR A 380 9.33 17.54 -45.22
N THR A 381 8.22 18.23 -44.93
CA THR A 381 8.25 19.50 -44.20
C THR A 381 8.57 19.25 -42.71
N LYS A 382 8.13 18.15 -42.12
CA LYS A 382 8.32 17.82 -40.70
C LYS A 382 8.58 16.32 -40.54
N PRO A 383 9.76 15.83 -40.93
CA PRO A 383 10.08 14.44 -40.71
C PRO A 383 10.12 14.15 -39.19
N THR A 384 9.60 13.01 -38.79
CA THR A 384 9.48 12.57 -37.39
C THR A 384 10.55 11.56 -37.02
N GLY A 385 11.14 10.87 -38.02
CA GLY A 385 12.18 9.88 -37.81
C GLY A 385 13.15 9.73 -38.96
N ILE A 386 14.37 9.27 -38.64
CA ILE A 386 15.43 8.95 -39.57
C ILE A 386 15.99 7.56 -39.26
N GLN A 387 16.25 6.78 -40.32
CA GLN A 387 16.83 5.42 -40.22
C GLN A 387 18.13 5.34 -41.03
N LEU A 388 19.17 4.78 -40.41
CA LEU A 388 20.42 4.40 -41.05
C LEU A 388 20.44 2.87 -41.16
N GLU A 389 20.55 2.37 -42.41
CA GLU A 389 20.75 0.95 -42.70
C GLU A 389 22.18 0.73 -43.22
N VAL A 390 22.88 -0.21 -42.60
CA VAL A 390 24.18 -0.72 -43.10
C VAL A 390 23.94 -2.04 -43.82
N LEU A 391 24.52 -2.19 -45.02
CA LEU A 391 24.12 -3.23 -45.96
C LEU A 391 25.28 -4.16 -46.30
N PRO A 392 25.06 -5.46 -46.47
CA PRO A 392 26.06 -6.39 -46.93
C PRO A 392 26.43 -6.09 -48.40
N ASP A 393 27.66 -6.44 -48.80
CA ASP A 393 28.14 -6.28 -50.17
C ASP A 393 29.27 -7.27 -50.45
N ASP A 394 29.24 -7.95 -51.61
CA ASP A 394 30.25 -8.93 -52.01
C ASP A 394 31.67 -8.34 -52.15
N ARG A 395 31.77 -7.01 -52.29
CA ARG A 395 33.04 -6.28 -52.40
C ARG A 395 33.67 -6.02 -51.01
N LEU A 396 32.97 -6.28 -49.94
CA LEU A 396 33.42 -6.05 -48.56
C LEU A 396 33.92 -7.36 -47.94
N PRO A 397 34.86 -7.30 -46.98
CA PRO A 397 35.33 -8.48 -46.25
C PRO A 397 34.18 -9.25 -45.64
N HIS A 398 34.10 -10.55 -45.76
CA HIS A 398 33.06 -11.43 -45.22
C HIS A 398 31.63 -10.98 -45.58
N GLN A 399 31.44 -10.30 -46.72
CA GLN A 399 30.18 -9.70 -47.13
C GLN A 399 29.62 -8.69 -46.12
N GLY A 400 30.43 -8.26 -45.15
CA GLY A 400 30.02 -7.36 -44.08
C GLY A 400 29.63 -5.97 -44.56
N PRO A 401 28.92 -5.17 -43.79
CA PRO A 401 28.66 -3.79 -44.14
C PRO A 401 29.87 -2.87 -43.94
N GLY A 402 30.96 -3.38 -43.34
CA GLY A 402 32.16 -2.59 -43.04
C GLY A 402 33.46 -3.12 -43.62
N TRP A 403 34.52 -2.31 -43.57
CA TRP A 403 35.84 -2.57 -44.08
C TRP A 403 36.78 -3.35 -43.13
N ALA A 404 36.35 -3.68 -41.91
CA ALA A 404 37.10 -4.57 -41.02
C ALA A 404 37.38 -5.89 -41.67
N SER A 405 38.51 -6.53 -41.35
CA SER A 405 38.87 -7.83 -41.90
C SER A 405 37.85 -8.93 -41.67
N ASN A 406 37.01 -8.78 -40.65
CA ASN A 406 35.88 -9.66 -40.28
C ASN A 406 34.54 -9.13 -40.78
N GLY A 407 34.51 -8.09 -41.60
CA GLY A 407 33.27 -7.48 -42.11
C GLY A 407 32.56 -6.49 -41.17
N ASN A 408 33.06 -6.27 -39.95
CA ASN A 408 32.49 -5.33 -38.99
C ASN A 408 32.85 -3.88 -39.34
N PHE A 409 32.24 -2.94 -38.62
CA PHE A 409 32.58 -1.52 -38.60
C PHE A 409 32.55 -0.99 -37.18
N ARG A 410 33.05 0.25 -36.98
CA ARG A 410 32.91 1.04 -35.77
C ARG A 410 32.50 2.47 -36.13
N LEU A 411 31.23 2.80 -35.87
CA LEU A 411 30.71 4.14 -36.08
C LEU A 411 30.70 4.84 -34.73
N SER A 412 31.36 6.02 -34.65
CA SER A 412 31.43 6.79 -33.41
C SER A 412 30.23 7.74 -33.26
N GLU A 413 29.92 8.53 -34.33
CA GLU A 413 28.86 9.50 -34.28
C GLU A 413 28.02 9.48 -35.58
N PHE A 414 26.69 9.68 -35.40
CA PHE A 414 25.74 9.89 -36.50
C PHE A 414 25.13 11.28 -36.32
N LYS A 415 25.60 12.25 -37.10
CA LYS A 415 25.12 13.63 -37.04
C LYS A 415 24.31 13.96 -38.28
N VAL A 416 23.22 14.67 -38.07
CA VAL A 416 22.30 15.15 -39.10
C VAL A 416 22.21 16.68 -38.97
N PHE A 417 22.30 17.37 -40.12
CA PHE A 417 22.15 18.80 -40.19
C PHE A 417 21.09 19.14 -41.22
N SER A 418 20.41 20.24 -41.05
CA SER A 418 19.46 20.79 -42.01
C SER A 418 19.73 22.24 -42.32
N ARG A 419 19.36 22.68 -43.56
CA ARG A 419 19.31 24.08 -43.94
C ARG A 419 18.15 24.31 -44.93
N PRO A 420 17.46 25.48 -44.85
CA PRO A 420 16.29 25.73 -45.69
C PRO A 420 16.66 26.04 -47.17
N ALA A 421 17.87 26.49 -47.43
CA ALA A 421 18.38 26.83 -48.77
C ALA A 421 19.89 26.63 -48.85
N PRO A 422 20.49 26.43 -50.02
CA PRO A 422 21.92 26.19 -50.16
C PRO A 422 22.85 27.23 -49.60
N THR A 423 22.38 28.49 -49.47
CA THR A 423 23.16 29.62 -48.92
C THR A 423 22.99 29.81 -47.43
N ALA A 424 22.04 29.10 -46.77
CA ALA A 424 21.80 29.16 -45.34
C ALA A 424 22.83 28.34 -44.56
N PRO A 425 23.15 28.71 -43.32
CA PRO A 425 24.05 27.94 -42.48
C PRO A 425 23.41 26.59 -42.11
N TRP A 426 24.23 25.56 -41.91
CA TRP A 426 23.81 24.28 -41.42
C TRP A 426 23.45 24.35 -39.93
N VAL A 427 22.30 23.82 -39.57
CA VAL A 427 21.83 23.68 -38.17
C VAL A 427 21.73 22.18 -37.83
N GLN A 428 22.30 21.78 -36.70
CA GLN A 428 22.26 20.40 -36.27
C GLN A 428 20.83 20.00 -35.91
N VAL A 429 20.37 18.87 -36.43
CA VAL A 429 19.11 18.21 -36.10
C VAL A 429 19.28 17.45 -34.83
N GLN A 430 18.45 17.72 -33.82
CA GLN A 430 18.48 17.00 -32.57
C GLN A 430 17.81 15.64 -32.74
N LEU A 431 18.58 14.56 -32.53
CA LEU A 431 18.13 13.18 -32.57
C LEU A 431 17.90 12.65 -31.14
N GLN A 432 16.89 11.78 -30.98
CA GLN A 432 16.52 11.21 -29.69
C GLN A 432 16.01 9.77 -29.87
N GLN A 433 15.78 9.06 -28.76
CA GLN A 433 15.22 7.70 -28.71
C GLN A 433 15.92 6.72 -29.69
N PRO A 434 17.26 6.56 -29.63
CA PRO A 434 18.00 5.67 -30.52
C PRO A 434 17.58 4.20 -30.31
N GLN A 435 17.29 3.51 -31.40
CA GLN A 435 16.91 2.08 -31.44
C GLN A 435 17.67 1.38 -32.54
N ASN A 436 17.92 0.08 -32.41
CA ASN A 436 18.53 -0.73 -33.45
C ASN A 436 18.08 -2.20 -33.35
N ASP A 437 18.31 -2.94 -34.42
CA ASP A 437 18.03 -4.38 -34.47
C ASP A 437 19.10 -5.20 -33.74
N PHE A 438 20.36 -4.77 -33.77
CA PHE A 438 21.46 -5.44 -33.10
C PHE A 438 22.64 -4.51 -32.77
N SER A 439 23.28 -4.75 -31.63
CA SER A 439 24.57 -4.17 -31.22
C SER A 439 25.48 -5.26 -30.67
N GLU A 440 26.79 -5.15 -30.98
CA GLU A 440 27.82 -5.95 -30.32
C GLU A 440 27.85 -5.67 -28.81
N HIS A 441 28.19 -6.68 -28.00
CA HIS A 441 28.10 -6.63 -26.52
C HIS A 441 28.74 -5.40 -25.86
N THR A 442 29.83 -4.87 -26.41
CA THR A 442 30.57 -3.73 -25.84
C THR A 442 30.22 -2.41 -26.51
N THR A 443 29.22 -2.36 -27.38
CA THR A 443 28.84 -1.20 -28.18
C THR A 443 27.34 -0.92 -28.06
N SER A 444 26.91 0.28 -28.44
CA SER A 444 25.49 0.63 -28.41
C SER A 444 25.16 1.70 -29.44
N VAL A 445 23.97 1.60 -30.05
CA VAL A 445 23.43 2.66 -30.92
C VAL A 445 23.25 4.00 -30.18
N ARG A 446 23.10 3.99 -28.85
CA ARG A 446 23.00 5.20 -28.03
C ARG A 446 24.25 6.06 -28.09
N TYR A 447 25.39 5.44 -28.36
CA TYR A 447 26.68 6.12 -28.51
C TYR A 447 26.78 6.96 -29.77
N LEU A 448 25.89 6.78 -30.76
CA LEU A 448 25.92 7.52 -32.01
C LEU A 448 25.45 8.99 -31.88
N ILE A 449 24.88 9.37 -30.70
CA ILE A 449 24.35 10.71 -30.44
C ILE A 449 24.79 11.27 -29.08
N ASP A 450 25.84 10.69 -28.44
CA ASP A 450 26.32 11.09 -27.12
C ASP A 450 27.41 12.16 -27.16
N ASN A 451 27.95 12.47 -28.34
CA ASN A 451 29.07 13.39 -28.61
C ASN A 451 30.40 12.93 -27.95
N ASP A 452 30.58 11.63 -27.68
CA ASP A 452 31.85 11.06 -27.23
C ASP A 452 32.46 10.20 -28.37
N ASP A 453 33.48 10.70 -29.03
CA ASP A 453 34.15 10.05 -30.17
C ASP A 453 34.85 8.73 -29.81
N LYS A 454 34.93 8.39 -28.51
CA LYS A 454 35.53 7.13 -28.01
C LYS A 454 34.53 6.00 -27.95
N THR A 455 33.24 6.29 -27.87
CA THR A 455 32.18 5.30 -27.88
C THR A 455 31.81 4.91 -29.33
N THR A 456 31.26 3.72 -29.53
CA THR A 456 30.96 3.26 -30.91
C THR A 456 29.81 2.30 -30.99
N TRP A 457 29.19 2.21 -32.16
CA TRP A 457 28.28 1.14 -32.56
C TRP A 457 29.00 0.19 -33.52
N GLY A 458 28.81 -1.12 -33.35
CA GLY A 458 29.30 -2.21 -34.16
C GLY A 458 28.40 -3.42 -34.09
N ILE A 459 28.59 -4.42 -34.96
CA ILE A 459 27.62 -5.51 -35.18
C ILE A 459 28.21 -6.94 -35.07
N LEU A 460 29.44 -7.09 -34.59
CA LEU A 460 30.04 -8.43 -34.44
C LEU A 460 29.28 -9.24 -33.37
N PRO A 461 28.93 -10.53 -33.61
CA PRO A 461 29.37 -11.41 -34.71
C PRO A 461 28.39 -11.44 -35.93
N GLN A 462 27.38 -10.59 -36.02
CA GLN A 462 26.36 -10.64 -37.06
C GLN A 462 26.78 -9.86 -38.31
N THR A 463 27.97 -10.15 -38.85
CA THR A 463 28.44 -9.60 -40.11
C THR A 463 27.83 -10.37 -41.31
N GLY A 464 27.86 -9.79 -42.52
CA GLY A 464 27.26 -10.40 -43.70
C GLY A 464 25.73 -10.25 -43.80
N THR A 465 25.12 -9.54 -42.90
CA THR A 465 23.66 -9.22 -42.89
C THR A 465 23.43 -7.72 -42.83
N ALA A 466 22.25 -7.27 -43.24
CA ALA A 466 21.85 -5.88 -43.08
C ALA A 466 21.46 -5.59 -41.64
N HIS A 467 21.86 -4.42 -41.11
CA HIS A 467 21.48 -3.93 -39.81
C HIS A 467 20.94 -2.50 -39.89
N ARG A 468 20.05 -2.15 -38.96
CA ARG A 468 19.33 -0.89 -38.98
C ARG A 468 19.45 -0.19 -37.63
N SER A 469 19.57 1.12 -37.68
CA SER A 469 19.42 2.01 -36.54
C SER A 469 18.39 3.10 -36.83
N PHE A 470 17.55 3.40 -35.85
CA PHE A 470 16.49 4.39 -35.96
C PHE A 470 16.66 5.47 -34.88
N PHE A 471 16.32 6.72 -35.23
CA PHE A 471 16.35 7.85 -34.35
C PHE A 471 15.09 8.69 -34.58
N GLU A 472 14.45 9.13 -33.51
CA GLU A 472 13.41 10.15 -33.60
C GLU A 472 14.05 11.52 -33.83
N ILE A 473 13.41 12.34 -34.66
CA ILE A 473 13.76 13.75 -34.84
C ILE A 473 12.99 14.55 -33.80
N SER A 474 13.69 15.39 -33.01
CA SER A 474 13.07 16.22 -31.99
C SER A 474 11.98 17.12 -32.59
N PRO A 475 10.80 17.27 -31.94
CA PRO A 475 9.72 18.14 -32.41
C PRO A 475 10.13 19.64 -32.57
N GLU A 476 11.17 20.05 -31.85
CA GLU A 476 11.70 21.40 -31.86
C GLU A 476 12.56 21.68 -33.09
N THR A 477 12.96 20.63 -33.80
CA THR A 477 13.80 20.78 -35.00
C THR A 477 12.94 21.15 -36.20
N LEU A 478 13.26 22.28 -36.85
CA LEU A 478 12.60 22.74 -38.06
C LEU A 478 13.36 22.21 -39.30
N ILE A 479 12.76 21.30 -40.02
CA ILE A 479 13.19 20.87 -41.37
C ILE A 479 12.11 21.31 -42.33
N GLN A 480 12.49 22.02 -43.44
CA GLN A 480 11.56 22.47 -44.44
C GLN A 480 11.54 21.50 -45.62
N GLU A 481 10.41 21.30 -46.26
CA GLU A 481 10.30 20.58 -47.52
C GLU A 481 11.11 21.28 -48.59
N GLY A 482 11.88 20.52 -49.34
CA GLY A 482 12.83 21.10 -50.33
C GLY A 482 14.12 21.64 -49.70
N GLY A 483 14.20 21.74 -48.37
CA GLY A 483 15.46 22.06 -47.70
C GLY A 483 16.48 20.96 -47.78
N GLN A 484 17.76 21.28 -47.60
CA GLN A 484 18.84 20.31 -47.68
C GLN A 484 19.09 19.68 -46.29
N ILE A 485 19.33 18.37 -46.31
CA ILE A 485 19.81 17.56 -45.18
C ILE A 485 21.22 17.12 -45.47
N LYS A 486 22.11 17.22 -44.48
CA LYS A 486 23.45 16.67 -44.51
C LYS A 486 23.58 15.55 -43.45
N ILE A 487 24.08 14.41 -43.85
CA ILE A 487 24.45 13.28 -43.01
C ILE A 487 25.96 13.29 -42.81
N GLU A 488 26.38 13.07 -41.57
CA GLU A 488 27.77 12.86 -41.21
C GLU A 488 27.91 11.56 -40.39
N LEU A 489 28.70 10.61 -40.89
CA LEU A 489 29.12 9.40 -40.20
C LEU A 489 30.58 9.56 -39.79
N GLN A 490 30.81 9.66 -38.46
CA GLN A 490 32.18 9.90 -37.96
C GLN A 490 32.79 8.62 -37.44
N HIS A 491 33.99 8.30 -37.91
CA HIS A 491 34.76 7.10 -37.58
C HIS A 491 36.07 7.51 -36.88
N HIS A 492 36.10 7.35 -35.53
CA HIS A 492 37.26 7.77 -34.72
C HIS A 492 38.05 6.59 -34.08
N HIS A 493 37.74 5.36 -34.52
CA HIS A 493 38.43 4.18 -34.01
C HIS A 493 39.90 4.10 -34.50
N LYS A 494 40.75 3.47 -33.68
CA LYS A 494 42.19 3.33 -33.98
C LYS A 494 42.51 2.52 -35.23
N GLU A 495 41.57 1.72 -35.72
CA GLU A 495 41.69 0.89 -36.92
C GLU A 495 40.70 1.41 -37.96
N ALA A 496 40.98 1.14 -39.28
CA ALA A 496 40.14 1.55 -40.37
C ALA A 496 38.84 0.72 -40.46
N LEU A 497 38.00 0.84 -39.42
CA LEU A 497 36.75 0.08 -39.30
C LEU A 497 35.55 0.93 -39.77
N TRP A 498 35.56 1.29 -41.04
CA TRP A 498 34.56 2.16 -41.63
C TRP A 498 33.36 1.38 -42.16
N ILE A 499 32.19 2.03 -42.24
CA ILE A 499 31.07 1.51 -43.03
C ILE A 499 31.44 1.52 -44.50
N GLY A 500 31.19 0.42 -45.17
CA GLY A 500 31.45 0.22 -46.61
C GLY A 500 30.20 0.44 -47.44
N ARG A 501 29.00 0.13 -46.93
CA ARG A 501 27.75 0.35 -47.65
C ARG A 501 26.62 0.69 -46.69
N CYS A 502 25.89 1.76 -46.97
CA CYS A 502 24.72 2.13 -46.20
C CYS A 502 23.68 2.88 -47.02
N ARG A 503 22.50 3.08 -46.45
CA ARG A 503 21.47 4.01 -46.94
C ARG A 503 20.77 4.67 -45.79
N VAL A 504 20.15 5.82 -46.08
CA VAL A 504 19.34 6.58 -45.07
C VAL A 504 17.94 6.78 -45.63
N SER A 505 16.96 6.67 -44.76
CA SER A 505 15.58 6.99 -45.09
C SER A 505 14.96 7.88 -44.01
N LEU A 506 13.93 8.67 -44.38
CA LEU A 506 13.16 9.51 -43.52
C LEU A 506 11.69 9.11 -43.54
N THR A 507 10.96 9.44 -42.47
CA THR A 507 9.53 9.30 -42.40
C THR A 507 8.89 10.53 -41.74
N ASP A 508 7.63 10.83 -42.11
CA ASP A 508 6.75 11.79 -41.46
C ASP A 508 5.58 11.08 -40.75
N ALA A 509 5.61 9.76 -40.62
CA ALA A 509 4.63 9.01 -39.86
C ALA A 509 4.53 9.51 -38.42
N ALA A 510 3.34 9.42 -37.81
CA ALA A 510 3.18 9.81 -36.42
C ALA A 510 4.09 8.98 -35.50
N ARG A 511 4.78 9.63 -34.54
CA ARG A 511 5.78 8.97 -33.69
C ARG A 511 5.28 7.72 -33.01
N GLN A 512 4.04 7.74 -32.49
CA GLN A 512 3.39 6.60 -31.84
C GLN A 512 3.17 5.40 -32.74
N ASP A 513 3.12 5.59 -34.06
CA ASP A 513 2.85 4.55 -35.04
C ASP A 513 4.15 3.94 -35.58
N ILE A 514 5.30 4.57 -35.33
CA ILE A 514 6.60 4.09 -35.77
C ILE A 514 7.07 2.96 -34.87
N GLN A 515 7.10 1.75 -35.41
CA GLN A 515 7.74 0.58 -34.79
C GLN A 515 8.89 0.14 -35.71
N PRO A 516 10.10 0.71 -35.57
CA PRO A 516 11.18 0.51 -36.56
C PRO A 516 11.63 -0.94 -36.67
N PHE A 517 11.51 -1.68 -35.54
CA PHE A 517 11.98 -3.07 -35.48
C PHE A 517 10.87 -3.99 -34.96
N LEU A 518 10.43 -4.90 -35.79
CA LEU A 518 9.61 -6.05 -35.40
C LEU A 518 10.55 -7.20 -35.00
N ALA A 519 10.14 -7.98 -34.01
CA ALA A 519 10.81 -9.23 -33.68
C ALA A 519 10.90 -10.11 -34.94
N ALA A 520 12.01 -10.85 -35.13
CA ALA A 520 12.31 -11.56 -36.35
C ALA A 520 11.17 -12.48 -36.82
N GLU A 521 10.54 -13.21 -35.91
CA GLU A 521 9.40 -14.09 -36.21
C GLU A 521 8.16 -13.31 -36.67
N LEU A 522 7.89 -12.18 -36.06
CA LEU A 522 6.77 -11.30 -36.41
C LEU A 522 7.00 -10.64 -37.78
N ALA A 523 8.23 -10.18 -38.04
CA ALA A 523 8.62 -9.62 -39.32
C ALA A 523 8.49 -10.66 -40.46
N LYS A 524 8.91 -11.91 -40.22
CA LYS A 524 8.75 -13.02 -41.16
C LYS A 524 7.27 -13.33 -41.38
N ALA A 525 6.47 -13.37 -40.33
CA ALA A 525 5.03 -13.64 -40.47
C ALA A 525 4.31 -12.52 -41.25
N PHE A 526 4.68 -11.24 -40.98
CA PHE A 526 4.15 -10.08 -41.70
C PHE A 526 4.48 -10.09 -43.19
N SER A 527 5.74 -10.38 -43.56
CA SER A 527 6.19 -10.41 -44.97
C SER A 527 5.71 -11.62 -45.76
N THR A 528 5.19 -12.66 -45.10
CA THR A 528 4.63 -13.86 -45.77
C THR A 528 3.23 -13.56 -46.30
N PRO A 529 2.93 -13.81 -47.62
CA PRO A 529 1.58 -13.69 -48.15
C PRO A 529 0.56 -14.48 -47.34
N GLU A 530 -0.69 -13.97 -47.22
CA GLU A 530 -1.70 -14.54 -46.32
C GLU A 530 -1.99 -16.02 -46.59
N ASP A 531 -2.09 -16.38 -47.87
CA ASP A 531 -2.33 -17.75 -48.36
C ASP A 531 -1.19 -18.74 -48.10
N GLN A 532 0.02 -18.22 -47.81
CA GLN A 532 1.24 -19.03 -47.56
C GLN A 532 1.62 -19.05 -46.05
N ARG A 533 0.88 -18.35 -45.18
CA ARG A 533 1.18 -18.30 -43.74
C ARG A 533 0.92 -19.63 -43.06
N THR A 534 1.92 -20.13 -42.37
CA THR A 534 1.78 -21.28 -41.48
C THR A 534 0.88 -20.92 -40.29
N ARG A 535 0.31 -21.93 -39.58
CA ARG A 535 -0.48 -21.72 -38.38
C ARG A 535 0.29 -20.92 -37.29
N VAL A 536 1.58 -21.21 -37.15
CA VAL A 536 2.45 -20.47 -36.19
C VAL A 536 2.54 -18.99 -36.57
N GLN A 537 2.71 -18.67 -37.81
CA GLN A 537 2.75 -17.27 -38.29
C GLN A 537 1.40 -16.57 -38.14
N GLN A 538 0.29 -17.27 -38.40
CA GLN A 538 -1.05 -16.72 -38.13
C GLN A 538 -1.27 -16.40 -36.65
N LEU A 539 -0.88 -17.28 -35.72
CA LEU A 539 -0.94 -17.05 -34.27
C LEU A 539 -0.03 -15.90 -33.85
N THR A 540 1.19 -15.82 -34.38
CA THR A 540 2.15 -14.74 -34.09
C THR A 540 1.56 -13.37 -34.45
N LEU A 541 1.02 -13.24 -35.66
CA LEU A 541 0.35 -12.01 -36.10
C LEU A 541 -0.89 -11.68 -35.28
N SER A 542 -1.71 -12.70 -35.02
CA SER A 542 -2.96 -12.50 -34.27
C SER A 542 -2.71 -12.11 -32.81
N ARG A 543 -1.75 -12.73 -32.14
CA ARG A 543 -1.33 -12.33 -30.79
C ARG A 543 -0.89 -10.88 -30.76
N HIS A 544 -0.03 -10.49 -31.68
CA HIS A 544 0.47 -9.11 -31.75
C HIS A 544 -0.64 -8.11 -32.06
N ALA A 545 -1.44 -8.33 -33.09
CA ALA A 545 -2.54 -7.45 -33.48
C ALA A 545 -3.62 -7.34 -32.39
N THR A 546 -3.86 -8.43 -31.65
CA THR A 546 -4.80 -8.44 -30.51
C THR A 546 -4.27 -7.63 -29.35
N LEU A 547 -2.97 -7.76 -29.02
CA LEU A 547 -2.32 -7.00 -27.96
C LEU A 547 -2.36 -5.49 -28.26
N GLU A 548 -2.02 -5.09 -29.49
CA GLU A 548 -2.08 -3.71 -29.95
C GLU A 548 -3.50 -3.14 -29.89
N HIS A 549 -4.50 -3.91 -30.34
CA HIS A 549 -5.89 -3.50 -30.27
C HIS A 549 -6.35 -3.25 -28.82
N TRP A 550 -5.97 -4.12 -27.86
CA TRP A 550 -6.34 -3.92 -26.48
C TRP A 550 -5.59 -2.75 -25.84
N ASN A 551 -4.33 -2.55 -26.18
CA ASN A 551 -3.58 -1.36 -25.75
C ASN A 551 -4.26 -0.07 -26.22
N GLN A 552 -4.69 -0.02 -27.49
CA GLN A 552 -5.44 1.11 -28.03
C GLN A 552 -6.75 1.31 -27.27
N LYS A 553 -7.53 0.24 -27.03
CA LYS A 553 -8.78 0.33 -26.26
C LYS A 553 -8.57 0.81 -24.83
N LEU A 554 -7.50 0.38 -24.17
CA LEU A 554 -7.12 0.86 -22.84
C LEU A 554 -6.78 2.36 -22.85
N ASN A 555 -6.09 2.82 -23.90
CA ASN A 555 -5.72 4.23 -24.06
C ASN A 555 -6.92 5.15 -24.40
N GLU A 556 -7.98 4.60 -25.04
CA GLU A 556 -9.24 5.31 -25.31
C GLU A 556 -10.10 5.52 -24.04
N LEU A 557 -9.86 4.73 -22.96
CA LEU A 557 -10.58 4.89 -21.69
C LEU A 557 -10.06 6.14 -20.94
N PRO A 558 -10.90 6.82 -20.16
CA PRO A 558 -10.46 7.90 -19.29
C PRO A 558 -9.29 7.49 -18.39
N PRO A 559 -8.42 8.44 -17.97
CA PRO A 559 -7.35 8.15 -17.02
C PRO A 559 -7.91 7.49 -15.75
N SER A 560 -7.35 6.34 -15.38
CA SER A 560 -7.74 5.66 -14.15
C SER A 560 -7.05 6.26 -12.93
N SER A 561 -7.72 6.21 -11.77
CA SER A 561 -7.06 6.36 -10.47
C SER A 561 -6.24 5.11 -10.16
N GLN A 562 -5.33 5.22 -9.19
CA GLN A 562 -4.51 4.10 -8.76
C GLN A 562 -4.77 3.79 -7.28
N VAL A 563 -4.67 2.52 -6.91
CA VAL A 563 -4.64 2.06 -5.52
C VAL A 563 -3.47 1.10 -5.31
N TYR A 564 -2.72 1.27 -4.23
CA TYR A 564 -1.71 0.30 -3.81
C TYR A 564 -2.40 -0.87 -3.11
N ALA A 565 -2.42 -2.03 -3.76
CA ALA A 565 -3.23 -3.17 -3.34
C ALA A 565 -2.59 -4.51 -3.72
N ALA A 566 -3.17 -5.61 -3.24
CA ALA A 566 -2.78 -6.95 -3.63
C ALA A 566 -3.00 -7.17 -5.13
N THR A 567 -2.04 -7.83 -5.79
CA THR A 567 -2.10 -8.12 -7.22
C THR A 567 -1.33 -9.40 -7.55
N SER A 568 -1.73 -10.06 -8.62
CA SER A 568 -0.97 -11.15 -9.25
C SER A 568 -0.38 -10.73 -10.60
N PHE A 569 -0.70 -9.53 -11.07
CA PHE A 569 -0.23 -9.01 -12.35
C PHE A 569 0.08 -7.52 -12.29
N PHE A 570 1.29 -7.15 -12.75
CA PHE A 570 1.79 -5.77 -12.86
C PHE A 570 2.91 -5.70 -13.90
N HIS A 571 3.28 -4.49 -14.31
CA HIS A 571 4.45 -4.31 -15.18
C HIS A 571 5.73 -4.51 -14.38
N SER A 572 6.65 -5.31 -14.91
CA SER A 572 7.93 -5.57 -14.27
C SER A 572 8.71 -4.27 -14.03
N ALA A 573 9.29 -4.16 -12.83
CA ALA A 573 10.16 -3.05 -12.44
C ALA A 573 11.47 -3.62 -11.87
N GLY A 574 12.59 -3.42 -12.55
CA GLY A 574 13.84 -4.05 -12.17
C GLY A 574 13.73 -5.58 -12.17
N ASN A 575 14.11 -6.20 -11.07
CA ASN A 575 13.96 -7.63 -10.82
C ASN A 575 12.61 -8.02 -10.18
N PHE A 576 11.70 -7.06 -9.96
CA PHE A 576 10.36 -7.33 -9.49
C PHE A 576 9.43 -7.62 -10.65
N LYS A 577 9.03 -8.89 -10.77
CA LYS A 577 8.21 -9.42 -11.86
C LYS A 577 6.98 -10.12 -11.30
N PRO A 578 5.83 -10.03 -11.98
CA PRO A 578 4.64 -10.77 -11.57
C PRO A 578 4.90 -12.28 -11.61
N SER A 579 4.36 -13.00 -10.64
CA SER A 579 4.33 -14.45 -10.68
C SER A 579 3.27 -14.91 -11.69
N LEU A 580 3.65 -15.73 -12.66
CA LEU A 580 2.72 -16.29 -13.65
C LEU A 580 1.73 -17.30 -13.06
N GLY A 581 1.82 -17.56 -11.77
CA GLY A 581 0.96 -18.44 -10.97
C GLY A 581 1.45 -18.49 -9.54
N PRO A 582 0.76 -19.19 -8.63
CA PRO A 582 1.21 -19.33 -7.26
C PRO A 582 2.59 -20.00 -7.18
N ARG A 583 3.52 -19.36 -6.47
CA ARG A 583 4.86 -19.90 -6.21
C ARG A 583 4.78 -21.18 -5.39
N GLU A 584 5.70 -22.10 -5.59
CA GLU A 584 5.81 -23.31 -4.77
C GLU A 584 6.17 -22.92 -3.32
N VAL A 585 5.42 -23.44 -2.36
CA VAL A 585 5.68 -23.27 -0.94
C VAL A 585 6.06 -24.62 -0.34
N ARG A 586 7.15 -24.66 0.40
CA ARG A 586 7.63 -25.84 1.10
C ARG A 586 7.67 -25.62 2.59
N LYS A 587 7.40 -26.67 3.36
CA LYS A 587 7.67 -26.65 4.79
C LYS A 587 9.18 -26.52 5.02
N LEU A 588 9.56 -25.61 5.92
CA LEU A 588 10.97 -25.33 6.21
C LEU A 588 11.35 -25.86 7.60
N ILE A 589 12.53 -26.44 7.72
CA ILE A 589 13.06 -26.81 9.03
C ILE A 589 13.50 -25.55 9.76
N ARG A 590 12.90 -25.30 10.93
CA ARG A 590 13.20 -24.12 11.76
C ARG A 590 13.11 -22.79 10.99
N GLY A 591 12.24 -22.72 9.99
CA GLY A 591 12.09 -21.52 9.17
C GLY A 591 13.25 -21.24 8.21
N ASP A 592 14.19 -22.16 8.05
CA ASP A 592 15.35 -22.00 7.18
C ASP A 592 15.02 -22.34 5.72
N ILE A 593 15.09 -21.36 4.85
CA ILE A 593 14.80 -21.48 3.41
C ILE A 593 15.77 -22.44 2.70
N GLN A 594 16.96 -22.66 3.24
CA GLN A 594 17.94 -23.59 2.69
C GLN A 594 17.65 -25.05 3.08
N SER A 595 16.70 -25.25 3.98
CA SER A 595 16.33 -26.58 4.49
C SER A 595 14.85 -26.95 4.17
N PRO A 596 14.44 -26.91 2.87
CA PRO A 596 13.07 -27.20 2.47
C PRO A 596 12.72 -28.68 2.59
N ARG A 597 11.44 -28.96 2.92
CA ARG A 597 10.84 -30.29 2.97
C ARG A 597 9.74 -30.42 1.91
N GLU A 598 8.67 -31.13 2.24
CA GLU A 598 7.54 -31.37 1.35
C GLU A 598 6.86 -30.08 0.87
N ILE A 599 6.24 -30.19 -0.30
CA ILE A 599 5.41 -29.11 -0.87
C ILE A 599 4.12 -29.02 -0.05
N MET A 600 3.75 -27.79 0.30
CA MET A 600 2.54 -27.49 1.05
C MET A 600 1.44 -27.00 0.12
N LEU A 601 0.27 -27.56 0.29
CA LEU A 601 -0.95 -27.13 -0.39
C LEU A 601 -1.65 -26.02 0.40
N PRO A 602 -2.43 -25.13 -0.28
CA PRO A 602 -3.20 -24.10 0.41
C PRO A 602 -4.22 -24.73 1.38
N GLY A 603 -4.33 -24.16 2.57
CA GLY A 603 -5.16 -24.67 3.64
C GLY A 603 -5.40 -23.63 4.73
N ALA A 604 -6.12 -24.01 5.76
CA ALA A 604 -6.41 -23.21 6.94
C ALA A 604 -6.07 -23.99 8.22
N LEU A 605 -6.41 -23.43 9.40
CA LEU A 605 -6.07 -24.06 10.69
C LEU A 605 -6.86 -25.36 10.88
N SER A 606 -6.15 -26.48 11.02
CA SER A 606 -6.69 -27.82 11.12
C SER A 606 -7.53 -28.07 12.40
N GLN A 607 -7.34 -27.25 13.42
CA GLN A 607 -8.03 -27.39 14.71
C GLN A 607 -9.46 -26.86 14.73
N LEU A 608 -9.84 -26.01 13.78
CA LEU A 608 -11.23 -25.57 13.62
C LEU A 608 -12.04 -26.62 12.85
N LYS A 609 -12.21 -27.82 13.46
CA LYS A 609 -12.82 -29.00 12.83
C LYS A 609 -14.25 -28.79 12.35
N ASP A 610 -14.99 -27.88 12.98
CA ASP A 610 -16.37 -27.55 12.61
C ASP A 610 -16.45 -26.72 11.32
N ILE A 611 -15.31 -26.22 10.84
CA ILE A 611 -15.19 -25.41 9.63
C ILE A 611 -14.03 -25.97 8.80
N PRO A 612 -14.23 -27.11 8.13
CA PRO A 612 -13.18 -27.71 7.33
C PRO A 612 -12.81 -26.80 6.15
N TRP A 613 -11.52 -26.81 5.78
CA TRP A 613 -11.09 -26.21 4.53
C TRP A 613 -11.82 -26.89 3.36
N ASN A 614 -12.62 -26.16 2.65
CA ASN A 614 -13.43 -26.69 1.55
C ASN A 614 -13.38 -25.78 0.31
N PRO A 615 -12.50 -26.03 -0.65
CA PRO A 615 -12.44 -25.29 -1.89
C PRO A 615 -13.59 -25.60 -2.86
N GLY A 616 -14.38 -26.67 -2.62
CA GLY A 616 -15.40 -27.12 -3.56
C GLY A 616 -14.79 -27.48 -4.93
N GLU A 617 -15.35 -26.96 -6.03
CA GLU A 617 -14.86 -27.16 -7.40
C GLU A 617 -13.80 -26.12 -7.83
N ARG A 618 -13.28 -25.28 -6.91
CA ARG A 618 -12.33 -24.21 -7.22
C ARG A 618 -10.97 -24.77 -7.63
N GLU A 619 -10.41 -24.15 -8.66
CA GLU A 619 -9.08 -24.46 -9.14
C GLU A 619 -8.01 -23.74 -8.30
N LEU A 620 -7.48 -24.42 -7.27
CA LEU A 620 -6.43 -23.88 -6.41
C LEU A 620 -5.07 -23.63 -7.11
N SER A 621 -4.98 -23.90 -8.41
CA SER A 621 -3.89 -23.41 -9.27
C SER A 621 -3.99 -21.89 -9.52
N GLN A 622 -5.17 -21.30 -9.34
CA GLN A 622 -5.39 -19.86 -9.40
C GLN A 622 -5.24 -19.22 -8.03
N GLU A 623 -4.48 -18.14 -7.95
CA GLU A 623 -4.19 -17.41 -6.72
C GLU A 623 -5.49 -16.85 -6.10
N SER A 624 -6.36 -16.27 -6.91
CA SER A 624 -7.63 -15.67 -6.51
C SER A 624 -8.54 -16.67 -5.77
N GLU A 625 -8.63 -17.93 -6.26
CA GLU A 625 -9.46 -18.98 -5.67
C GLU A 625 -8.98 -19.43 -4.30
N ARG A 626 -7.66 -19.36 -4.07
CA ARG A 626 -7.06 -19.64 -2.75
C ARG A 626 -7.49 -18.60 -1.72
N ARG A 627 -7.37 -17.30 -2.07
CA ARG A 627 -7.77 -16.19 -1.18
C ARG A 627 -9.28 -16.20 -0.92
N LEU A 628 -10.09 -16.45 -1.94
CA LEU A 628 -11.53 -16.53 -1.79
C LEU A 628 -11.94 -17.64 -0.82
N THR A 629 -11.34 -18.83 -0.95
CA THR A 629 -11.59 -19.94 -0.04
C THR A 629 -11.20 -19.60 1.41
N LEU A 630 -10.05 -18.92 1.61
CA LEU A 630 -9.63 -18.48 2.94
C LEU A 630 -10.56 -17.41 3.52
N ALA A 631 -11.00 -16.47 2.72
CA ALA A 631 -11.89 -15.39 3.13
C ALA A 631 -13.25 -15.94 3.62
N GLU A 632 -13.81 -16.90 2.90
CA GLU A 632 -15.05 -17.59 3.30
C GLU A 632 -14.87 -18.44 4.56
N TRP A 633 -13.71 -19.10 4.70
CA TRP A 633 -13.39 -19.89 5.88
C TRP A 633 -13.23 -18.99 7.12
N ILE A 634 -12.54 -17.86 7.03
CA ILE A 634 -12.38 -16.89 8.11
C ILE A 634 -13.73 -16.32 8.56
N SER A 635 -14.55 -15.87 7.63
CA SER A 635 -15.83 -15.19 7.90
C SER A 635 -17.01 -16.15 8.10
N HIS A 636 -16.76 -17.44 8.16
CA HIS A 636 -17.80 -18.44 8.30
C HIS A 636 -18.66 -18.23 9.57
N PRO A 637 -20.00 -18.30 9.52
CA PRO A 637 -20.86 -18.01 10.67
C PRO A 637 -20.56 -18.82 11.93
N ARG A 638 -20.01 -20.04 11.78
CA ARG A 638 -19.58 -20.90 12.90
C ARG A 638 -18.19 -20.57 13.43
N ASN A 639 -17.44 -19.64 12.81
CA ASN A 639 -16.12 -19.25 13.27
C ASN A 639 -16.23 -18.31 14.47
N GLY A 640 -16.23 -18.86 15.67
CA GLY A 640 -16.36 -18.09 16.91
C GLY A 640 -15.25 -17.07 17.13
N LEU A 641 -14.02 -17.36 16.69
CA LEU A 641 -12.88 -16.43 16.79
C LEU A 641 -13.17 -15.12 16.04
N PHE A 642 -13.69 -15.22 14.82
CA PHE A 642 -13.98 -14.07 13.96
C PHE A 642 -14.92 -13.08 14.65
N TRP A 643 -16.01 -13.55 15.20
CA TRP A 643 -17.03 -12.73 15.85
C TRP A 643 -16.56 -12.21 17.21
N ARG A 644 -15.91 -13.05 18.04
CA ARG A 644 -15.34 -12.67 19.34
C ARG A 644 -14.29 -11.59 19.23
N THR A 645 -13.40 -11.70 18.26
CA THR A 645 -12.31 -10.74 18.05
C THR A 645 -12.86 -9.34 17.79
N MET A 646 -13.85 -9.20 16.92
CA MET A 646 -14.42 -7.89 16.61
C MET A 646 -15.27 -7.34 17.76
N ALA A 647 -16.09 -8.15 18.38
CA ALA A 647 -16.86 -7.75 19.56
C ALA A 647 -15.95 -7.25 20.70
N ASN A 648 -14.84 -7.94 20.96
CA ASN A 648 -13.84 -7.58 21.96
C ASN A 648 -13.17 -6.22 21.67
N ARG A 649 -12.86 -5.93 20.38
CA ARG A 649 -12.27 -4.64 19.95
C ARG A 649 -13.27 -3.48 20.10
N ILE A 650 -14.53 -3.67 19.69
CA ILE A 650 -15.56 -2.62 19.86
C ILE A 650 -15.70 -2.30 21.33
N TRP A 651 -15.79 -3.31 22.19
CA TRP A 651 -15.84 -3.13 23.63
C TRP A 651 -14.63 -2.35 24.18
N GLN A 652 -13.43 -2.74 23.76
CA GLN A 652 -12.18 -2.06 24.16
C GLN A 652 -12.21 -0.57 23.88
N HIS A 653 -12.67 -0.16 22.70
CA HIS A 653 -12.67 1.24 22.32
C HIS A 653 -13.68 2.06 23.11
N HIS A 654 -14.78 1.47 23.59
CA HIS A 654 -15.75 2.15 24.45
C HIS A 654 -15.36 2.18 25.91
N PHE A 655 -14.73 1.12 26.44
CA PHE A 655 -14.41 1.01 27.86
C PHE A 655 -12.92 1.24 28.19
N GLY A 656 -12.05 1.38 27.19
CA GLY A 656 -10.61 1.55 27.37
C GLY A 656 -9.85 0.26 27.67
N SER A 657 -10.56 -0.84 27.98
CA SER A 657 -9.99 -2.17 28.14
C SER A 657 -10.89 -3.23 27.49
N PRO A 658 -10.31 -4.24 26.81
CA PRO A 658 -11.08 -5.32 26.21
C PRO A 658 -11.58 -6.31 27.28
N LEU A 659 -12.60 -7.11 26.94
CA LEU A 659 -13.07 -8.22 27.79
C LEU A 659 -12.02 -9.32 27.89
N ALA A 660 -11.43 -9.71 26.75
CA ALA A 660 -10.22 -10.54 26.69
C ALA A 660 -9.01 -9.62 26.56
N GLY A 661 -8.12 -9.57 27.55
CA GLY A 661 -7.13 -8.53 27.74
C GLY A 661 -6.08 -8.36 26.61
N THR A 662 -5.94 -9.38 25.75
CA THR A 662 -5.03 -9.44 24.60
C THR A 662 -5.82 -9.53 23.28
N PRO A 663 -6.26 -8.42 22.69
CA PRO A 663 -7.24 -8.41 21.57
C PRO A 663 -6.75 -9.06 20.26
N ASN A 664 -5.44 -9.25 20.09
CA ASN A 664 -4.84 -9.96 18.95
C ASN A 664 -4.28 -11.33 19.32
N ASP A 665 -4.50 -11.77 20.58
CA ASP A 665 -4.08 -13.09 21.07
C ASP A 665 -5.16 -13.65 22.00
N LEU A 666 -6.08 -14.41 21.42
CA LEU A 666 -7.12 -15.18 22.12
C LEU A 666 -6.68 -16.63 22.37
N GLY A 667 -5.39 -16.93 22.13
CA GLY A 667 -4.76 -18.21 22.39
C GLY A 667 -4.44 -18.46 23.87
N HIS A 668 -3.69 -19.52 24.14
CA HIS A 668 -3.25 -19.88 25.51
C HIS A 668 -2.28 -18.86 26.12
N SER A 669 -1.53 -18.11 25.28
CA SER A 669 -0.65 -17.02 25.75
C SER A 669 -1.43 -15.74 26.07
N GLY A 670 -2.65 -15.64 25.55
CA GLY A 670 -3.54 -14.51 25.80
C GLY A 670 -4.24 -14.57 27.15
N GLN A 671 -4.90 -13.49 27.49
CA GLN A 671 -5.69 -13.35 28.71
C GLN A 671 -7.13 -13.85 28.46
N ALA A 672 -7.60 -14.75 29.32
CA ALA A 672 -8.99 -15.16 29.28
C ALA A 672 -9.95 -13.97 29.53
N PRO A 673 -11.15 -13.99 28.93
CA PRO A 673 -12.11 -12.90 29.13
C PRO A 673 -12.59 -12.82 30.58
N THR A 674 -12.73 -11.60 31.08
CA THR A 674 -13.30 -11.32 32.41
C THR A 674 -14.79 -11.67 32.48
N HIS A 675 -15.50 -11.53 31.36
CA HIS A 675 -16.92 -11.81 31.20
C HIS A 675 -17.12 -12.72 29.96
N PRO A 676 -16.83 -14.03 30.05
CA PRO A 676 -16.86 -14.91 28.88
C PRO A 676 -18.25 -14.97 28.22
N GLU A 677 -19.30 -15.07 29.01
CA GLU A 677 -20.67 -15.12 28.50
C GLU A 677 -21.09 -13.80 27.84
N LEU A 678 -20.71 -12.65 28.39
CA LEU A 678 -20.95 -11.36 27.75
C LEU A 678 -20.23 -11.27 26.38
N LEU A 679 -18.96 -11.74 26.31
CA LEU A 679 -18.21 -11.74 25.05
C LEU A 679 -18.89 -12.62 24.01
N ASP A 680 -19.33 -13.81 24.37
CA ASP A 680 -20.04 -14.73 23.47
C ASP A 680 -21.41 -14.18 23.07
N TRP A 681 -22.11 -13.52 23.98
CA TRP A 681 -23.39 -12.87 23.67
C TRP A 681 -23.20 -11.72 22.67
N LEU A 682 -22.23 -10.82 22.89
CA LEU A 682 -21.90 -9.72 21.97
C LEU A 682 -21.46 -10.26 20.59
N ALA A 683 -20.68 -11.34 20.55
CA ALA A 683 -20.28 -11.99 19.33
C ALA A 683 -21.48 -12.60 18.56
N CYS A 684 -22.45 -13.17 19.28
CA CYS A 684 -23.73 -13.63 18.71
C CYS A 684 -24.58 -12.47 18.21
N GLU A 685 -24.68 -11.35 18.95
CA GLU A 685 -25.39 -10.14 18.51
C GLU A 685 -24.82 -9.61 17.20
N LEU A 686 -23.48 -9.51 17.12
CA LEU A 686 -22.81 -9.10 15.89
C LEU A 686 -23.11 -10.03 14.72
N ARG A 687 -22.98 -11.35 14.90
CA ARG A 687 -23.26 -12.35 13.89
C ARG A 687 -24.72 -12.29 13.42
N ASP A 688 -25.66 -12.29 14.36
CA ASP A 688 -27.09 -12.48 14.10
C ASP A 688 -27.75 -11.19 13.59
N SER A 689 -27.10 -10.00 13.79
CA SER A 689 -27.46 -8.71 13.17
C SER A 689 -26.90 -8.54 11.75
N ASN A 690 -26.55 -9.61 11.06
CA ASN A 690 -25.88 -9.59 9.75
C ASN A 690 -24.53 -8.86 9.78
N GLY A 691 -23.84 -8.90 10.89
CA GLY A 691 -22.52 -8.27 11.05
C GLY A 691 -22.56 -6.75 11.13
N SER A 692 -23.66 -6.15 11.56
CA SER A 692 -23.80 -4.70 11.75
C SER A 692 -22.95 -4.22 12.94
N LEU A 693 -21.90 -3.45 12.67
CA LEU A 693 -21.08 -2.84 13.72
C LEU A 693 -21.87 -1.75 14.47
N LYS A 694 -22.67 -0.97 13.74
CA LYS A 694 -23.50 0.08 14.34
C LYS A 694 -24.57 -0.47 15.28
N HIS A 695 -25.08 -1.67 15.03
CA HIS A 695 -25.97 -2.36 15.97
C HIS A 695 -25.27 -2.59 17.33
N LEU A 696 -24.04 -3.11 17.29
CA LEU A 696 -23.28 -3.40 18.51
C LEU A 696 -22.90 -2.12 19.26
N HIS A 697 -22.53 -1.07 18.55
CA HIS A 697 -22.32 0.26 19.13
C HIS A 697 -23.58 0.77 19.85
N ARG A 698 -24.72 0.66 19.20
CA ARG A 698 -26.00 1.11 19.76
C ARG A 698 -26.35 0.38 21.04
N LEU A 699 -26.12 -0.94 21.09
CA LEU A 699 -26.33 -1.74 22.30
C LEU A 699 -25.43 -1.27 23.45
N ILE A 700 -24.15 -1.07 23.17
CA ILE A 700 -23.15 -0.66 24.17
C ILE A 700 -23.45 0.76 24.68
N LEU A 701 -23.63 1.72 23.78
CA LEU A 701 -23.82 3.13 24.14
C LEU A 701 -25.11 3.38 24.94
N ASN A 702 -26.14 2.54 24.72
CA ASN A 702 -27.40 2.61 25.48
C ASN A 702 -27.39 1.80 26.79
N SER A 703 -26.30 1.09 27.12
CA SER A 703 -26.21 0.37 28.39
C SER A 703 -25.98 1.33 29.59
N SER A 704 -26.52 0.99 30.71
CA SER A 704 -26.24 1.68 32.00
C SER A 704 -24.74 1.53 32.35
N THR A 705 -24.12 0.43 32.00
CA THR A 705 -22.70 0.19 32.20
C THR A 705 -21.83 1.24 31.48
N TYR A 706 -22.17 1.60 30.26
CA TYR A 706 -21.46 2.66 29.52
C TYR A 706 -21.77 4.06 30.13
N GLN A 707 -22.98 4.28 30.61
CA GLN A 707 -23.43 5.57 31.12
C GLN A 707 -23.01 5.83 32.58
N GLN A 708 -22.29 4.91 33.23
CA GLN A 708 -21.78 5.10 34.59
C GLN A 708 -20.81 6.28 34.69
N SER A 709 -20.77 6.91 35.87
CA SER A 709 -19.77 7.92 36.22
C SER A 709 -18.38 7.29 36.41
N ALA A 710 -17.33 8.09 36.23
CA ALA A 710 -15.96 7.69 36.48
C ALA A 710 -15.56 7.87 37.97
N THR A 711 -16.49 8.20 38.86
CA THR A 711 -16.21 8.50 40.26
C THR A 711 -15.52 7.33 40.95
N PHE A 712 -14.35 7.62 41.52
CA PHE A 712 -13.59 6.64 42.29
C PHE A 712 -14.23 6.36 43.64
N ARG A 713 -14.28 5.10 44.05
CA ARG A 713 -14.82 4.66 45.34
C ARG A 713 -13.83 3.70 46.01
N ASP A 714 -13.25 4.11 47.14
CA ASP A 714 -12.23 3.34 47.85
C ASP A 714 -12.66 1.92 48.22
N ALA A 715 -13.94 1.73 48.62
CA ALA A 715 -14.49 0.44 48.98
C ALA A 715 -14.51 -0.53 47.77
N ALA A 716 -14.91 -0.05 46.61
CA ALA A 716 -14.92 -0.87 45.38
C ALA A 716 -13.50 -1.14 44.86
N ALA A 717 -12.63 -0.14 44.95
CA ALA A 717 -11.24 -0.26 44.53
C ALA A 717 -10.41 -1.27 45.37
N LYS A 718 -10.80 -1.47 46.66
CA LYS A 718 -10.21 -2.54 47.52
C LYS A 718 -10.56 -3.95 47.03
N ILE A 719 -11.69 -4.12 46.34
CA ILE A 719 -12.14 -5.40 45.80
C ILE A 719 -11.59 -5.59 44.37
N ASP A 720 -11.72 -4.55 43.54
CA ASP A 720 -11.32 -4.55 42.12
C ASP A 720 -10.61 -3.23 41.77
N ALA A 721 -9.34 -3.16 42.08
CA ALA A 721 -8.50 -1.96 41.81
C ALA A 721 -8.38 -1.64 40.32
N SER A 722 -8.38 -2.67 39.48
CA SER A 722 -8.22 -2.56 38.03
C SER A 722 -9.53 -2.33 37.27
N ASN A 723 -10.65 -2.29 37.95
CA ASN A 723 -12.00 -2.11 37.40
C ASN A 723 -12.37 -3.19 36.34
N GLN A 724 -11.93 -4.42 36.58
CA GLN A 724 -12.21 -5.53 35.66
C GLN A 724 -13.71 -5.88 35.59
N TYR A 725 -14.46 -5.58 36.67
CA TYR A 725 -15.89 -5.83 36.75
C TYR A 725 -16.74 -4.60 36.45
N TYR A 726 -16.16 -3.56 35.85
CA TYR A 726 -16.85 -2.34 35.36
C TYR A 726 -17.75 -1.67 36.40
N TRP A 727 -17.31 -1.59 37.69
CA TRP A 727 -18.06 -0.93 38.74
C TRP A 727 -18.11 0.61 38.60
N ARG A 728 -17.28 1.17 37.69
CA ARG A 728 -17.31 2.58 37.23
C ARG A 728 -16.88 2.66 35.78
N MET A 729 -17.09 3.80 35.14
CA MET A 729 -16.41 4.09 33.88
C MET A 729 -14.92 4.40 34.16
N SER A 730 -14.02 3.88 33.30
CA SER A 730 -12.60 4.21 33.38
C SER A 730 -12.33 5.56 32.72
N PRO A 731 -11.70 6.53 33.40
CA PRO A 731 -11.24 7.74 32.73
C PRO A 731 -10.23 7.41 31.66
N ARG A 732 -10.33 8.06 30.50
CA ARG A 732 -9.45 7.84 29.37
C ARG A 732 -8.88 9.16 28.89
N ARG A 733 -7.58 9.18 28.54
CA ARG A 733 -6.96 10.34 27.92
C ARG A 733 -7.38 10.42 26.46
N LEU A 734 -7.54 11.65 25.94
CA LEU A 734 -7.65 11.87 24.49
C LEU A 734 -6.45 11.25 23.77
N ASP A 735 -6.69 10.52 22.70
CA ASP A 735 -5.61 10.10 21.81
C ASP A 735 -5.08 11.28 20.99
N ALA A 736 -3.91 11.09 20.38
CA ALA A 736 -3.20 12.14 19.65
C ALA A 736 -4.05 12.78 18.55
N GLU A 737 -4.77 11.95 17.78
CA GLU A 737 -5.63 12.41 16.68
C GLU A 737 -6.82 13.20 17.20
N SER A 738 -7.53 12.68 18.22
CA SER A 738 -8.66 13.38 18.83
C SER A 738 -8.24 14.67 19.50
N PHE A 739 -7.07 14.70 20.17
CA PHE A 739 -6.52 15.94 20.74
C PHE A 739 -6.27 16.99 19.67
N ARG A 740 -5.52 16.62 18.61
CA ARG A 740 -5.19 17.52 17.50
C ARG A 740 -6.47 18.04 16.81
N ASP A 741 -7.38 17.14 16.46
CA ASP A 741 -8.62 17.48 15.77
C ASP A 741 -9.54 18.34 16.66
N THR A 742 -9.52 18.13 17.99
CA THR A 742 -10.24 18.98 18.95
C THR A 742 -9.69 20.41 18.92
N LEU A 743 -8.37 20.61 18.91
CA LEU A 743 -7.78 21.96 18.84
C LEU A 743 -8.21 22.69 17.56
N LEU A 744 -8.18 22.00 16.42
CA LEU A 744 -8.65 22.54 15.13
C LEU A 744 -10.14 22.90 15.16
N ALA A 745 -10.97 22.05 15.79
CA ALA A 745 -12.40 22.31 15.91
C ALA A 745 -12.68 23.52 16.81
N LEU A 746 -12.00 23.64 17.95
CA LEU A 746 -12.18 24.76 18.88
C LEU A 746 -11.73 26.10 18.28
N SER A 747 -10.65 26.10 17.49
CA SER A 747 -10.16 27.30 16.78
C SER A 747 -10.97 27.63 15.50
N GLN A 748 -11.91 26.78 15.10
CA GLN A 748 -12.71 26.87 13.86
C GLN A 748 -11.86 26.75 12.58
N ASP A 749 -10.67 26.13 12.68
CA ASP A 749 -9.78 25.90 11.56
C ASP A 749 -9.91 24.48 10.96
N LEU A 750 -10.78 23.63 11.53
CA LEU A 750 -10.96 22.25 11.05
C LEU A 750 -11.60 22.22 9.66
N ALA A 751 -10.87 21.72 8.67
CA ALA A 751 -11.41 21.50 7.34
C ALA A 751 -12.42 20.35 7.33
N THR A 752 -13.57 20.59 6.71
CA THR A 752 -14.68 19.61 6.61
C THR A 752 -14.59 18.69 5.42
N GLU A 753 -13.61 18.89 4.53
CA GLU A 753 -13.38 18.06 3.34
C GLU A 753 -13.02 16.63 3.76
N MET A 754 -13.71 15.64 3.17
CA MET A 754 -13.51 14.22 3.45
C MET A 754 -12.89 13.50 2.26
N GLY A 755 -12.06 12.49 2.55
CA GLY A 755 -11.45 11.63 1.53
C GLY A 755 -10.36 12.32 0.71
N GLY A 756 -9.91 11.64 -0.34
CA GLY A 756 -8.86 12.13 -1.24
C GLY A 756 -7.43 11.88 -0.76
N PRO A 757 -6.43 12.35 -1.50
CA PRO A 757 -5.03 12.14 -1.16
C PRO A 757 -4.67 12.65 0.23
N SER A 758 -3.76 11.95 0.89
CA SER A 758 -3.25 12.34 2.21
C SER A 758 -2.42 13.62 2.11
N VAL A 759 -2.53 14.46 3.14
CA VAL A 759 -1.78 15.72 3.23
C VAL A 759 -0.43 15.50 3.89
N LYS A 760 0.64 15.89 3.20
CA LYS A 760 2.00 15.87 3.73
C LYS A 760 2.18 17.11 4.61
N GLN A 761 2.35 16.92 5.91
CA GLN A 761 2.56 17.98 6.91
C GLN A 761 4.04 18.04 7.30
N PHE A 762 4.90 17.97 6.30
CA PHE A 762 6.35 18.00 6.42
C PHE A 762 6.98 18.39 5.08
N ASN A 763 8.19 18.92 5.15
CA ASN A 763 9.05 19.06 3.97
C ASN A 763 9.86 17.78 3.77
N MET A 764 9.98 17.34 2.52
CA MET A 764 10.71 16.12 2.18
C MET A 764 11.76 16.39 1.09
N ARG A 765 12.93 15.82 1.25
CA ARG A 765 14.00 15.85 0.25
C ARG A 765 14.69 14.49 0.16
N PRO A 766 15.34 14.19 -0.98
CA PRO A 766 16.13 12.96 -1.11
C PRO A 766 17.20 12.85 -0.01
N GLY A 767 17.36 11.65 0.55
CA GLY A 767 18.39 11.32 1.53
C GLY A 767 19.70 10.90 0.86
N ILE A 768 20.73 10.61 1.67
CA ILE A 768 22.05 10.16 1.19
C ILE A 768 21.98 8.71 0.69
N HIS A 769 21.18 7.88 1.32
CA HIS A 769 20.74 6.57 0.89
C HIS A 769 19.24 6.68 0.62
N VAL A 770 18.63 5.86 -0.07
CA VAL A 770 17.26 5.93 -0.58
C VAL A 770 16.19 6.43 0.42
N THR A 771 16.42 6.34 1.75
CA THR A 771 15.52 6.85 2.78
C THR A 771 15.44 8.39 2.72
N PRO A 772 14.25 8.97 2.54
CA PRO A 772 14.10 10.41 2.45
C PRO A 772 14.40 11.10 3.80
N ILE A 773 14.79 12.36 3.72
CA ILE A 773 14.89 13.24 4.89
C ILE A 773 13.57 13.98 5.02
N VAL A 774 12.90 13.81 6.17
CA VAL A 774 11.61 14.40 6.49
C VAL A 774 11.80 15.47 7.55
N ASP A 775 11.35 16.69 7.27
CA ASP A 775 11.43 17.84 8.17
C ASP A 775 10.02 18.31 8.56
N TYR A 776 9.57 17.89 9.74
CA TYR A 776 8.30 18.32 10.32
C TYR A 776 8.35 19.74 10.88
N LYS A 777 9.50 20.20 11.38
CA LYS A 777 9.64 21.52 12.00
C LYS A 777 9.67 22.64 10.99
N GLY A 778 10.19 22.39 9.78
CA GLY A 778 10.19 23.38 8.70
C GLY A 778 8.84 23.55 8.00
N PHE A 779 7.78 22.87 8.47
CA PHE A 779 6.44 22.98 7.91
C PHE A 779 5.57 23.91 8.77
N ALA A 780 5.10 25.02 8.19
CA ALA A 780 4.43 26.06 8.96
C ALA A 780 3.05 25.59 9.50
N PRO A 781 2.71 25.81 10.77
CA PRO A 781 1.46 25.35 11.38
C PRO A 781 0.20 26.05 10.82
N GLY A 782 0.35 27.15 10.08
CA GLY A 782 -0.74 27.85 9.40
C GLY A 782 -1.04 27.41 7.98
N GLU A 783 -0.28 26.46 7.44
CA GLU A 783 -0.53 25.90 6.10
C GLU A 783 -1.89 25.19 6.01
N SER A 784 -2.56 25.30 4.87
CA SER A 784 -3.89 24.68 4.65
C SER A 784 -3.88 23.16 4.85
N ALA A 785 -2.75 22.49 4.59
CA ALA A 785 -2.58 21.06 4.85
C ALA A 785 -2.68 20.72 6.34
N MET A 786 -2.40 21.67 7.25
CA MET A 786 -2.49 21.47 8.71
C MET A 786 -3.94 21.47 9.21
N THR A 787 -4.90 21.96 8.43
CA THR A 787 -6.31 22.08 8.89
C THR A 787 -7.13 20.81 8.69
N ARG A 788 -6.64 19.85 7.91
CA ARG A 788 -7.35 18.58 7.69
C ARG A 788 -7.33 17.69 8.93
N ARG A 789 -8.37 16.87 9.09
CA ARG A 789 -8.44 15.87 10.15
C ARG A 789 -7.25 14.95 10.15
N SER A 790 -6.85 14.48 11.31
CA SER A 790 -5.68 13.64 11.53
C SER A 790 -5.70 12.33 10.74
N ILE A 791 -6.88 11.78 10.42
CA ILE A 791 -7.04 10.58 9.57
C ILE A 791 -6.51 10.79 8.15
N TYR A 792 -6.47 12.03 7.66
CA TYR A 792 -6.01 12.39 6.31
C TYR A 792 -4.54 12.83 6.25
N ARG A 793 -3.80 12.76 7.37
CA ARG A 793 -2.37 13.02 7.39
C ARG A 793 -1.63 11.86 6.72
N PHE A 794 -0.57 12.20 5.97
CA PHE A 794 0.33 11.21 5.42
C PHE A 794 1.09 10.49 6.54
N LEU A 795 0.98 9.16 6.58
CA LEU A 795 1.58 8.33 7.63
C LEU A 795 2.90 7.74 7.15
N PHE A 796 3.99 8.31 7.64
CA PHE A 796 5.33 7.76 7.45
C PHE A 796 5.58 6.59 8.40
N ARG A 797 6.11 5.44 7.89
CA ARG A 797 6.30 4.23 8.71
C ARG A 797 7.49 4.34 9.66
N THR A 798 8.66 4.74 9.15
CA THR A 798 9.90 4.76 9.93
C THR A 798 10.24 6.14 10.49
N LEU A 799 9.58 7.19 10.00
CA LEU A 799 9.83 8.58 10.38
C LEU A 799 8.53 9.24 10.89
N PRO A 800 8.00 8.84 12.06
CA PRO A 800 6.75 9.36 12.58
C PRO A 800 6.87 10.84 12.96
N ASP A 801 5.72 11.53 12.95
CA ASP A 801 5.61 12.91 13.42
C ASP A 801 5.97 13.00 14.90
N PRO A 802 6.93 13.85 15.31
CA PRO A 802 7.40 13.94 16.70
C PRO A 802 6.32 14.38 17.70
N PHE A 803 5.39 15.28 17.31
CA PHE A 803 4.28 15.69 18.16
C PHE A 803 3.30 14.54 18.38
N MET A 804 2.89 13.87 17.31
CA MET A 804 1.98 12.73 17.40
C MET A 804 2.61 11.58 18.21
N GLN A 805 3.90 11.33 18.03
CA GLN A 805 4.65 10.33 18.79
C GLN A 805 4.72 10.69 20.29
N ALA A 806 4.97 11.96 20.63
CA ALA A 806 4.94 12.41 22.01
C ALA A 806 3.57 12.23 22.67
N MET A 807 2.49 12.19 21.88
CA MET A 807 1.11 11.93 22.30
C MET A 807 0.72 10.44 22.23
N ASP A 808 1.69 9.51 22.13
CA ASP A 808 1.51 8.07 22.03
C ASP A 808 0.71 7.62 20.78
N CYS A 809 0.77 8.37 19.67
CA CYS A 809 0.29 7.87 18.39
C CYS A 809 1.14 6.69 17.99
N PRO A 810 0.58 5.53 17.64
CA PRO A 810 1.36 4.39 17.17
C PRO A 810 2.16 4.74 15.92
N ASP A 811 3.40 4.29 15.88
CA ASP A 811 4.09 4.16 14.60
C ASP A 811 3.46 3.00 13.81
N ALA A 812 3.50 3.07 12.51
CA ALA A 812 2.93 2.02 11.68
C ALA A 812 3.92 0.87 11.39
N SER A 813 4.98 0.72 12.19
CA SER A 813 5.99 -0.35 12.03
C SER A 813 5.47 -1.70 12.50
N SER A 814 4.53 -1.70 13.47
CA SER A 814 3.97 -2.91 14.06
C SER A 814 2.46 -2.79 14.31
N TRP A 815 1.81 -3.95 14.41
CA TRP A 815 0.40 -4.01 14.79
C TRP A 815 0.17 -3.42 16.17
N THR A 816 -0.81 -2.54 16.30
CA THR A 816 -1.16 -1.90 17.57
C THR A 816 -2.63 -2.16 17.92
N PRO A 817 -2.97 -3.36 18.38
CA PRO A 817 -4.34 -3.72 18.75
C PRO A 817 -4.83 -3.00 20.02
N LYS A 818 -3.90 -2.52 20.84
CA LYS A 818 -4.15 -1.72 22.03
C LYS A 818 -3.04 -0.67 22.14
N ARG A 819 -3.44 0.60 22.14
CA ARG A 819 -2.50 1.71 22.28
C ARG A 819 -1.94 1.79 23.69
N THR A 820 -0.66 2.10 23.81
CA THR A 820 -0.06 2.52 25.08
C THR A 820 -0.56 3.93 25.42
N VAL A 821 -0.78 4.20 26.68
CA VAL A 821 -1.11 5.54 27.18
C VAL A 821 -0.09 5.89 28.25
N SER A 822 0.75 6.87 27.97
CA SER A 822 1.73 7.39 28.91
C SER A 822 1.34 8.77 29.43
N MET A 823 1.91 9.17 30.56
CA MET A 823 1.82 10.52 31.09
C MET A 823 3.23 10.94 31.54
N GLY A 824 4.03 11.33 30.53
CA GLY A 824 5.44 11.66 30.77
C GLY A 824 5.75 13.17 30.66
N PRO A 825 6.92 13.58 31.13
CA PRO A 825 7.38 14.96 30.99
C PRO A 825 7.51 15.41 29.52
N LEU A 826 7.90 14.51 28.61
CA LEU A 826 7.98 14.81 27.17
C LEU A 826 6.65 15.22 26.58
N GLN A 827 5.56 14.56 26.99
CA GLN A 827 4.21 14.90 26.56
C GLN A 827 3.80 16.28 27.08
N ALA A 828 4.02 16.57 28.38
CA ALA A 828 3.74 17.88 28.94
C ALA A 828 4.54 19.00 28.25
N LEU A 829 5.81 18.73 27.92
CA LEU A 829 6.64 19.65 27.15
C LEU A 829 6.14 19.85 25.71
N ALA A 830 5.69 18.79 25.03
CA ALA A 830 5.09 18.89 23.70
C ALA A 830 3.84 19.75 23.74
N LEU A 831 2.91 19.48 24.67
CA LEU A 831 1.68 20.27 24.85
C LEU A 831 1.94 21.75 25.16
N MET A 832 3.08 22.08 25.76
CA MET A 832 3.44 23.46 26.11
C MET A 832 4.25 24.19 25.04
N ASN A 833 5.01 23.48 24.20
CA ASN A 833 6.01 24.11 23.36
C ASN A 833 5.90 23.78 21.86
N ASP A 834 5.02 22.84 21.50
CA ASP A 834 4.85 22.51 20.08
C ASP A 834 4.22 23.68 19.32
N GLU A 835 4.76 24.00 18.15
CA GLU A 835 4.34 25.14 17.33
C GLU A 835 2.88 25.03 16.89
N PHE A 836 2.37 23.81 16.65
CA PHE A 836 0.97 23.59 16.33
C PHE A 836 0.06 23.98 17.51
N VAL A 837 0.39 23.54 18.73
CA VAL A 837 -0.41 23.87 19.94
C VAL A 837 -0.38 25.36 20.21
N ILE A 838 0.79 26.00 20.07
CA ILE A 838 0.94 27.45 20.24
C ILE A 838 0.07 28.19 19.21
N HIS A 839 0.15 27.79 17.93
CA HIS A 839 -0.63 28.40 16.85
C HIS A 839 -2.14 28.23 17.07
N MET A 840 -2.63 27.04 17.41
CA MET A 840 -4.05 26.80 17.71
C MET A 840 -4.52 27.60 18.92
N SER A 841 -3.67 27.76 19.94
CA SER A 841 -4.00 28.61 21.11
C SER A 841 -4.16 30.08 20.73
N GLN A 842 -3.31 30.58 19.84
CA GLN A 842 -3.41 31.93 19.28
C GLN A 842 -4.70 32.09 18.47
N ARG A 843 -4.98 31.18 17.55
CA ARG A 843 -6.19 31.18 16.71
C ARG A 843 -7.47 31.18 17.56
N LEU A 844 -7.53 30.28 18.56
CA LEU A 844 -8.67 30.27 19.49
C LEU A 844 -8.81 31.59 20.24
N SER A 845 -7.72 32.16 20.75
CA SER A 845 -7.76 33.42 21.45
C SER A 845 -8.26 34.59 20.59
N GLU A 846 -7.85 34.63 19.31
CA GLU A 846 -8.33 35.61 18.32
C GLU A 846 -9.85 35.50 18.13
N THR A 847 -10.37 34.27 17.96
CA THR A 847 -11.81 34.03 17.84
C THR A 847 -12.56 34.49 19.10
N LEU A 848 -12.05 34.14 20.29
CA LEU A 848 -12.66 34.51 21.57
C LEU A 848 -12.67 36.05 21.80
N ILE A 849 -11.59 36.73 21.42
CA ILE A 849 -11.50 38.21 21.55
C ILE A 849 -12.46 38.90 20.55
N LYS A 850 -12.59 38.37 19.35
CA LYS A 850 -13.50 38.89 18.35
C LYS A 850 -14.97 38.81 18.79
N ASP A 851 -15.36 37.69 19.42
CA ASP A 851 -16.73 37.38 19.80
C ASP A 851 -17.09 37.97 21.17
N HIS A 852 -16.09 38.28 22.03
CA HIS A 852 -16.30 38.70 23.42
C HIS A 852 -15.41 39.88 23.83
N ALA A 853 -16.02 41.02 24.08
CA ALA A 853 -15.29 42.29 24.35
C ALA A 853 -14.59 42.34 25.72
N ARG A 854 -14.86 41.42 26.65
CA ARG A 854 -14.32 41.44 28.04
C ARG A 854 -13.65 40.12 28.36
N VAL A 855 -12.51 40.19 29.08
CA VAL A 855 -11.72 38.99 29.46
C VAL A 855 -12.55 37.93 30.20
N PRO A 856 -13.37 38.27 31.24
CA PRO A 856 -14.19 37.25 31.90
C PRO A 856 -15.18 36.53 30.98
N SER A 857 -15.78 37.24 30.02
CA SER A 857 -16.68 36.60 29.02
C SER A 857 -15.93 35.73 28.04
N SER A 858 -14.73 36.12 27.62
CA SER A 858 -13.86 35.25 26.81
C SER A 858 -13.45 33.98 27.57
N ILE A 859 -13.18 34.06 28.88
CA ILE A 859 -12.89 32.89 29.71
C ILE A 859 -14.11 31.98 29.85
N THR A 860 -15.31 32.54 30.08
CA THR A 860 -16.54 31.74 30.12
C THR A 860 -16.74 30.99 28.78
N ALA A 861 -16.59 31.69 27.65
CA ALA A 861 -16.71 31.09 26.34
C ALA A 861 -15.62 30.00 26.08
N LEU A 862 -14.40 30.22 26.56
CA LEU A 862 -13.34 29.20 26.52
C LEU A 862 -13.74 27.92 27.26
N PHE A 863 -14.28 28.04 28.46
CA PHE A 863 -14.73 26.91 29.26
C PHE A 863 -15.95 26.19 28.64
N HIS A 864 -16.89 26.94 28.06
CA HIS A 864 -18.03 26.37 27.33
C HIS A 864 -17.51 25.52 26.12
N LYS A 865 -16.64 26.09 25.30
CA LYS A 865 -16.09 25.40 24.12
C LYS A 865 -15.24 24.19 24.50
N ALA A 866 -14.32 24.34 25.48
CA ALA A 866 -13.32 23.31 25.76
C ALA A 866 -13.81 22.25 26.77
N LEU A 867 -14.63 22.64 27.76
CA LEU A 867 -15.03 21.80 28.90
C LEU A 867 -16.54 21.59 29.04
N LEU A 868 -17.38 22.26 28.24
CA LEU A 868 -18.86 22.17 28.28
C LEU A 868 -19.42 22.49 29.65
N ARG A 869 -18.87 23.50 30.34
CA ARG A 869 -19.36 23.97 31.63
C ARG A 869 -19.00 25.40 31.88
N ASP A 870 -19.71 26.03 32.82
CA ASP A 870 -19.30 27.30 33.37
C ASP A 870 -18.00 27.17 34.15
N PRO A 871 -17.11 28.17 34.10
CA PRO A 871 -15.99 28.28 35.05
C PRO A 871 -16.52 28.62 36.46
N THR A 872 -15.85 28.13 37.49
CA THR A 872 -16.12 28.60 38.87
C THR A 872 -15.68 30.04 39.04
N PRO A 873 -16.18 30.76 40.08
CA PRO A 873 -15.69 32.12 40.37
C PRO A 873 -14.16 32.18 40.56
N GLU A 874 -13.57 31.17 41.19
CA GLU A 874 -12.14 31.05 41.41
C GLU A 874 -11.39 30.82 40.07
N GLU A 875 -11.92 30.02 39.17
CA GLU A 875 -11.36 29.81 37.83
C GLU A 875 -11.43 31.10 36.99
N ILE A 876 -12.54 31.85 37.05
CA ILE A 876 -12.62 33.14 36.35
C ILE A 876 -11.55 34.10 36.87
N LEU A 877 -11.38 34.18 38.18
CA LEU A 877 -10.39 35.08 38.82
C LEU A 877 -8.97 34.67 38.37
N LEU A 878 -8.62 33.37 38.51
CA LEU A 878 -7.31 32.82 38.18
C LEU A 878 -6.97 33.03 36.70
N PHE A 879 -7.88 32.67 35.80
CA PHE A 879 -7.66 32.82 34.36
C PHE A 879 -7.65 34.27 33.91
N SER A 880 -8.42 35.16 34.56
CA SER A 880 -8.37 36.61 34.27
C SER A 880 -7.05 37.24 34.69
N GLU A 881 -6.54 36.91 35.88
CA GLU A 881 -5.23 37.35 36.34
C GLU A 881 -4.12 36.84 35.45
N TYR A 882 -4.11 35.52 35.11
CA TYR A 882 -3.13 34.90 34.20
C TYR A 882 -3.18 35.52 32.81
N THR A 883 -4.37 35.80 32.29
CA THR A 883 -4.54 36.44 30.97
C THR A 883 -3.98 37.87 30.99
N SER A 884 -4.14 38.62 32.08
CA SER A 884 -3.58 39.98 32.18
C SER A 884 -2.06 40.01 32.21
N GLN A 885 -1.42 38.98 32.77
CA GLN A 885 0.02 38.88 32.87
C GLN A 885 0.68 38.26 31.64
N HIS A 886 0.01 37.32 30.96
CA HIS A 886 0.64 36.47 29.94
C HIS A 886 -0.06 36.47 28.58
N SER A 887 -1.29 36.59 28.47
CA SER A 887 -2.23 36.66 27.34
C SER A 887 -3.32 35.57 27.37
N LEU A 888 -4.41 35.80 26.66
CA LEU A 888 -5.50 34.83 26.51
C LEU A 888 -5.02 33.56 25.73
N ALA A 889 -4.12 33.71 24.79
CA ALA A 889 -3.55 32.57 24.08
C ALA A 889 -2.80 31.60 25.02
N ASN A 890 -2.01 32.16 25.95
CA ASN A 890 -1.36 31.36 26.98
C ASN A 890 -2.36 30.69 27.94
N ALA A 891 -3.46 31.38 28.27
CA ALA A 891 -4.54 30.83 29.09
C ALA A 891 -5.25 29.65 28.37
N CYS A 892 -5.48 29.74 27.06
CA CYS A 892 -5.98 28.62 26.23
C CYS A 892 -4.99 27.43 26.27
N ARG A 893 -3.70 27.68 26.08
CA ARG A 893 -2.65 26.63 26.12
C ARG A 893 -2.54 25.96 27.49
N PHE A 894 -2.67 26.73 28.56
CA PHE A 894 -2.72 26.20 29.93
C PHE A 894 -3.92 25.27 30.13
N LEU A 895 -5.10 25.66 29.63
CA LEU A 895 -6.30 24.82 29.71
C LEU A 895 -6.14 23.52 28.93
N PHE A 896 -5.55 23.54 27.72
CA PHE A 896 -5.33 22.35 26.93
C PHE A 896 -4.41 21.33 27.59
N ASN A 897 -3.49 21.77 28.46
CA ASN A 897 -2.60 20.91 29.24
C ASN A 897 -3.20 20.44 30.58
N SER A 898 -4.44 20.83 30.87
CA SER A 898 -5.13 20.45 32.13
C SER A 898 -5.74 19.05 32.03
N ASN A 899 -5.80 18.33 33.15
CA ASN A 899 -6.50 17.05 33.24
C ASN A 899 -8.00 17.18 32.87
N ALA A 900 -8.63 18.30 33.17
CA ALA A 900 -10.04 18.56 32.85
C ALA A 900 -10.29 18.57 31.33
N PHE A 901 -9.30 18.95 30.53
CA PHE A 901 -9.35 18.91 29.07
C PHE A 901 -8.91 17.55 28.52
N MET A 902 -7.74 17.05 28.98
CA MET A 902 -7.08 15.87 28.46
C MET A 902 -7.83 14.56 28.71
N PHE A 903 -8.61 14.47 29.81
CA PHE A 903 -9.27 13.23 30.18
C PHE A 903 -10.78 13.30 29.91
N ILE A 904 -11.26 12.18 29.35
CA ILE A 904 -12.68 11.87 29.20
C ILE A 904 -13.09 10.97 30.36
N GLU A 905 -14.03 11.47 31.16
CA GLU A 905 -14.55 10.79 32.34
C GLU A 905 -15.74 9.89 32.02
#